data_cf539bfe2850521cb99d31b8a1c3a478
#
_entry.id   cf539bfe2850521cb99d31b8a1c3a478
#
_cell.length_a   1.000
_cell.length_b   1.000
_cell.length_c   1.000
_cell.angle_alpha   90.00
_cell.angle_beta   90.00
_cell.angle_gamma   90.00
#
_symmetry.space_group_name_H-M   'P 1'
#
loop_
_entity.id
_entity.type
_entity.pdbx_description
1 polymer ?
#
loop_
_entity_poly.entity_id
_entity_poly.type
_entity_poly.pdbx_seq_one_letter_code
_entity_poly.pdbx_strand_id
1 'polypeptide(L)'
;MSNSRRIIALGIALCSLWANTGQPAAAHEAAGPIRTVSTVDPSPSPSISSSPVPASFAFHGAGFGHGIGLSQYGAQGMATEGATGDEIMEHYFPGASVTPMPMPSNLVVGLLQDRTGDARRFLAVRSESVGGAGKGLTVTLGTTKISVAPKTVITFAVLNNQVVAYGPDGIYQDAAKQNVSAATANITWAPQISGSKVSAVANVASANSSADAISNLGGDCVFNNCSHRYKYGSLTVSPYSGGTLNITNTLQLDNEYLYGLGEMPSSWQPAALQAQAIAGRSYAYIKYQANLSPPYRSQCACQIYATTVDQNFVGFAKEYATSGSNWVAAVDATSTKVAAYKGKVIETFFSSSTGGYTQPLAEAWGTRGYPWLTKVDDHWSKASANPNAKWTISITQANLVGKLRAAGVNVKDVATFSVTGHYASGGVSQLSVVDSAGRVTTISSIPTILRPAAPNISPSGLRSIFGLKSTYIRYISPSARKISGVTENTPDVLQILNVDNWPATAGLPGSDFALTGAIKPVQMGVTLTLSDLINGQWTPVATTQSDISGKWQLNYPAVPVGEHSLKIIAENSVSTIRAFSLPIKLSSTITLLSRARYKKVGSSTTLSGELAPATKSIMVYLQQKIPKYGWVLIAKTPTDYLGRFSFLAKVGDKKTNISYRVKASNPTIGSTISESVTITVR
;
A
#
# COMPACT_ATOMS: atom_id res chain seq x y z
N MET A 1 -36.36 15.89 20.62
CA MET A 1 -35.15 15.63 21.38
C MET A 1 -34.26 14.83 20.44
N SER A 2 -33.68 15.44 19.55
CA SER A 2 -32.47 16.21 19.29
C SER A 2 -31.19 15.45 19.65
N ASN A 3 -30.35 15.39 18.61
CA ASN A 3 -28.92 15.17 18.58
C ASN A 3 -28.42 13.72 18.49
N SER A 4 -27.95 13.40 17.32
CA SER A 4 -26.59 12.92 17.06
C SER A 4 -26.53 12.08 15.79
N ARG A 5 -26.36 12.65 14.65
CA ARG A 5 -25.79 11.98 13.47
C ARG A 5 -25.08 13.02 12.60
N ARG A 6 -23.87 13.39 13.01
CA ARG A 6 -22.84 13.94 12.11
C ARG A 6 -21.59 13.07 12.28
N ILE A 7 -21.47 12.06 11.46
CA ILE A 7 -20.21 11.37 11.16
C ILE A 7 -19.87 11.74 9.72
N ILE A 8 -19.20 12.71 9.60
CA ILE A 8 -17.98 13.22 9.00
C ILE A 8 -17.37 12.24 7.98
N ALA A 9 -17.75 12.47 6.74
CA ALA A 9 -16.91 12.22 5.61
C ALA A 9 -15.93 13.41 5.48
N LEU A 10 -14.83 13.37 6.22
CA LEU A 10 -13.75 14.36 6.09
C LEU A 10 -12.43 13.60 6.02
N GLY A 11 -11.96 13.45 4.85
CA GLY A 11 -10.65 12.87 4.66
C GLY A 11 -10.22 12.73 3.23
N ILE A 12 -10.50 13.67 2.36
CA ILE A 12 -9.75 13.84 1.13
C ILE A 12 -10.13 15.23 0.55
N ALA A 13 -9.41 16.23 0.94
CA ALA A 13 -9.31 17.44 0.16
C ALA A 13 -8.05 18.15 0.62
N LEU A 14 -7.02 18.09 -0.19
CA LEU A 14 -5.95 19.07 -0.29
C LEU A 14 -4.94 18.58 -1.33
N CYS A 15 -5.19 18.95 -2.55
CA CYS A 15 -4.17 19.18 -3.55
C CYS A 15 -4.82 19.93 -4.70
N SER A 16 -4.64 21.23 -4.70
CA SER A 16 -4.45 22.00 -5.92
C SER A 16 -4.66 23.48 -5.60
N LEU A 17 -3.60 24.22 -5.69
CA LEU A 17 -3.61 25.63 -6.15
C LEU A 17 -2.15 26.00 -6.43
N TRP A 18 -1.81 26.01 -7.67
CA TRP A 18 -0.71 26.76 -8.24
C TRP A 18 -1.25 27.61 -9.38
N ALA A 19 -1.19 28.89 -9.19
CA ALA A 19 -1.19 29.84 -10.29
C ALA A 19 -0.29 31.01 -9.90
N ASN A 20 0.83 31.02 -10.54
CA ASN A 20 1.54 32.07 -11.30
C ASN A 20 1.22 33.56 -10.97
N THR A 21 2.27 34.34 -10.76
CA THR A 21 2.75 35.49 -11.54
C THR A 21 3.62 36.38 -10.68
N GLY A 22 4.80 36.72 -11.11
CA GLY A 22 5.19 37.97 -11.67
C GLY A 22 6.47 38.50 -11.03
N GLN A 23 7.56 38.51 -11.75
CA GLN A 23 8.66 39.47 -11.61
C GLN A 23 8.19 40.82 -12.20
N PRO A 24 8.91 41.99 -12.05
CA PRO A 24 10.33 42.19 -11.86
C PRO A 24 10.76 43.51 -11.15
N ALA A 25 12.07 43.76 -11.27
CA ALA A 25 12.82 45.02 -11.33
C ALA A 25 13.37 45.57 -10.01
N ALA A 26 14.60 45.58 -9.86
CA ALA A 26 15.73 46.39 -10.35
C ALA A 26 15.93 47.75 -9.66
N ALA A 27 17.12 47.92 -9.21
CA ALA A 27 18.06 49.02 -9.35
C ALA A 27 18.39 49.93 -8.15
N HIS A 28 19.63 50.12 -8.06
CA HIS A 28 20.58 51.21 -7.84
C HIS A 28 21.25 51.30 -6.48
N GLU A 29 22.59 51.05 -6.51
CA GLU A 29 23.73 52.02 -6.50
C GLU A 29 23.76 52.97 -5.28
N ALA A 30 24.81 53.18 -4.55
CA ALA A 30 26.21 53.45 -4.85
C ALA A 30 27.02 53.65 -3.57
N ALA A 31 28.25 53.27 -3.67
CA ALA A 31 29.49 54.00 -3.36
C ALA A 31 29.94 54.26 -1.91
N GLY A 32 31.18 53.80 -1.67
CA GLY A 32 32.28 54.60 -1.19
C GLY A 32 33.02 54.08 0.04
N PRO A 33 34.35 54.12 0.06
CA PRO A 33 35.17 53.28 0.95
C PRO A 33 35.60 54.06 2.21
N ILE A 34 35.76 53.35 3.34
CA ILE A 34 36.51 53.85 4.49
C ILE A 34 37.49 52.77 5.00
N ARG A 35 38.67 53.19 5.18
CA ARG A 35 39.96 52.67 5.59
C ARG A 35 39.98 51.62 6.69
N THR A 36 40.90 50.73 6.48
CA THR A 36 41.57 49.77 7.37
C THR A 36 41.92 50.26 8.77
N VAL A 37 41.55 49.45 9.76
CA VAL A 37 42.28 49.36 11.02
C VAL A 37 42.61 47.87 11.24
N SER A 38 43.92 47.59 11.32
CA SER A 38 44.48 46.30 11.68
C SER A 38 44.20 46.04 13.14
N THR A 39 43.58 44.95 13.47
CA THR A 39 43.60 44.39 14.83
C THR A 39 43.73 42.86 14.76
N VAL A 40 44.82 42.43 15.32
CA VAL A 40 45.17 41.12 15.93
C VAL A 40 44.21 39.96 15.68
N ASP A 41 44.77 38.93 15.03
CA ASP A 41 44.19 37.59 14.88
C ASP A 41 43.72 36.99 16.20
N PRO A 42 42.45 36.59 16.33
CA PRO A 42 42.08 35.61 17.31
C PRO A 42 42.27 34.21 16.69
N SER A 43 42.94 33.34 17.43
CA SER A 43 43.10 31.91 17.17
C SER A 43 41.86 31.27 16.53
N PRO A 44 42.04 30.39 15.53
CA PRO A 44 40.90 29.75 14.91
C PRO A 44 40.16 28.86 15.96
N SER A 45 38.95 29.23 16.22
CA SER A 45 37.99 28.32 16.89
C SER A 45 37.94 27.01 16.11
N PRO A 46 37.83 25.86 16.79
CA PRO A 46 37.77 24.57 16.12
C PRO A 46 36.61 24.57 15.16
N SER A 47 36.88 24.49 13.86
CA SER A 47 35.89 24.31 12.83
C SER A 47 35.11 23.02 13.12
N ILE A 48 33.84 23.17 13.47
CA ILE A 48 32.92 22.05 13.56
C ILE A 48 32.87 21.43 12.16
N SER A 49 33.50 20.26 12.00
CA SER A 49 33.48 19.50 10.76
C SER A 49 31.99 19.17 10.45
N SER A 50 31.44 19.87 9.45
CA SER A 50 30.08 19.59 9.00
C SER A 50 30.03 18.18 8.45
N SER A 51 29.12 17.36 8.96
CA SER A 51 28.89 16.01 8.43
C SER A 51 28.53 16.09 6.95
N PRO A 52 29.13 15.26 6.08
CA PRO A 52 28.85 15.30 4.66
C PRO A 52 27.37 14.98 4.40
N VAL A 53 26.72 15.80 3.57
CA VAL A 53 25.31 15.67 3.24
C VAL A 53 25.15 14.69 2.08
N PRO A 54 24.41 13.58 2.24
CA PRO A 54 24.17 12.59 1.19
C PRO A 54 23.46 13.16 -0.04
N ALA A 55 23.75 12.65 -1.23
CA ALA A 55 23.10 13.09 -2.47
C ALA A 55 21.63 12.67 -2.56
N SER A 56 21.29 11.55 -1.98
CA SER A 56 19.92 11.03 -1.89
C SER A 56 19.76 10.05 -0.72
N PHE A 57 18.51 9.70 -0.44
CA PHE A 57 18.14 8.70 0.55
C PHE A 57 17.27 7.63 -0.08
N ALA A 58 17.55 6.37 0.22
CA ALA A 58 16.76 5.23 -0.21
C ALA A 58 15.89 4.75 0.96
N PHE A 59 14.59 4.75 0.75
CA PHE A 59 13.59 4.20 1.66
C PHE A 59 13.39 2.72 1.33
N HIS A 60 13.62 1.86 2.29
CA HIS A 60 13.45 0.41 2.16
C HIS A 60 12.22 -0.04 2.94
N GLY A 61 11.27 -0.64 2.29
CA GLY A 61 10.02 -1.01 2.93
C GLY A 61 9.40 -2.30 2.39
N ALA A 62 8.19 -2.56 2.84
CA ALA A 62 7.37 -3.70 2.46
C ALA A 62 5.91 -3.29 2.33
N GLY A 63 5.11 -4.09 1.61
CA GLY A 63 3.69 -3.84 1.44
C GLY A 63 3.35 -2.77 0.41
N PHE A 64 2.08 -2.73 0.01
CA PHE A 64 1.53 -1.74 -0.91
C PHE A 64 0.07 -1.44 -0.55
N GLY A 65 -0.20 -0.21 -0.20
CA GLY A 65 -1.50 0.28 0.23
C GLY A 65 -1.50 0.79 1.68
N HIS A 66 -2.69 0.92 2.26
CA HIS A 66 -2.88 1.42 3.63
C HIS A 66 -2.69 0.33 4.71
N GLY A 67 -2.67 -0.95 4.31
CA GLY A 67 -2.44 -2.07 5.23
C GLY A 67 -3.60 -2.44 6.16
N ILE A 68 -4.79 -1.85 6.01
CA ILE A 68 -5.96 -2.10 6.85
C ILE A 68 -6.81 -3.21 6.24
N GLY A 69 -7.29 -4.15 7.04
CA GLY A 69 -8.20 -5.22 6.65
C GLY A 69 -7.57 -6.27 5.73
N LEU A 70 -8.25 -6.66 4.65
CA LEU A 70 -7.82 -7.75 3.78
C LEU A 70 -6.54 -7.40 3.01
N SER A 71 -5.52 -8.24 3.17
CA SER A 71 -4.32 -8.22 2.33
C SER A 71 -4.54 -9.12 1.12
N GLN A 72 -4.48 -8.56 -0.09
CA GLN A 72 -4.74 -9.34 -1.31
C GLN A 72 -3.70 -10.44 -1.51
N TYR A 73 -2.40 -10.12 -1.42
CA TYR A 73 -1.35 -11.14 -1.47
C TYR A 73 -1.39 -12.10 -0.28
N GLY A 74 -1.85 -11.63 0.87
CA GLY A 74 -2.08 -12.50 2.02
C GLY A 74 -3.21 -13.49 1.77
N ALA A 75 -4.33 -13.03 1.21
CA ALA A 75 -5.44 -13.89 0.78
C ALA A 75 -4.98 -14.95 -0.24
N GLN A 76 -4.17 -14.55 -1.22
CA GLN A 76 -3.58 -15.48 -2.19
C GLN A 76 -2.69 -16.53 -1.52
N GLY A 77 -1.87 -16.14 -0.53
CA GLY A 77 -1.04 -17.07 0.23
C GLY A 77 -1.88 -18.05 1.05
N MET A 78 -2.87 -17.57 1.78
CA MET A 78 -3.80 -18.41 2.55
C MET A 78 -4.57 -19.39 1.64
N ALA A 79 -5.05 -18.91 0.49
CA ALA A 79 -5.74 -19.74 -0.49
C ALA A 79 -4.83 -20.85 -1.05
N THR A 80 -3.55 -20.53 -1.30
CA THR A 80 -2.54 -21.52 -1.73
C THR A 80 -2.29 -22.58 -0.66
N GLU A 81 -2.44 -22.23 0.62
CA GLU A 81 -2.36 -23.14 1.75
C GLU A 81 -3.67 -23.90 2.04
N GLY A 82 -4.70 -23.70 1.21
CA GLY A 82 -5.97 -24.42 1.26
C GLY A 82 -7.06 -23.77 2.11
N ALA A 83 -6.91 -22.51 2.50
CA ALA A 83 -7.99 -21.76 3.15
C ALA A 83 -9.13 -21.46 2.16
N THR A 84 -10.36 -21.49 2.63
CA THR A 84 -11.55 -21.07 1.89
C THR A 84 -11.69 -19.56 1.90
N GLY A 85 -12.52 -19.00 0.99
CA GLY A 85 -12.81 -17.57 0.97
C GLY A 85 -13.40 -17.05 2.28
N ASP A 86 -14.26 -17.82 2.91
CA ASP A 86 -14.88 -17.48 4.19
C ASP A 86 -13.85 -17.46 5.33
N GLU A 87 -12.95 -18.45 5.41
CA GLU A 87 -11.85 -18.49 6.39
C GLU A 87 -10.86 -17.32 6.21
N ILE A 88 -10.58 -16.93 4.97
CA ILE A 88 -9.74 -15.77 4.67
C ILE A 88 -10.41 -14.49 5.21
N MET A 89 -11.70 -14.31 4.98
CA MET A 89 -12.44 -13.16 5.49
C MET A 89 -12.46 -13.13 7.02
N GLU A 90 -12.75 -14.25 7.68
CA GLU A 90 -12.76 -14.35 9.14
C GLU A 90 -11.37 -14.14 9.76
N HIS A 91 -10.30 -14.45 9.03
CA HIS A 91 -8.93 -14.16 9.45
C HIS A 91 -8.65 -12.66 9.46
N TYR A 92 -8.93 -11.96 8.34
CA TYR A 92 -8.60 -10.52 8.22
C TYR A 92 -9.58 -9.61 8.96
N PHE A 93 -10.78 -10.10 9.31
CA PHE A 93 -11.79 -9.38 10.07
C PHE A 93 -12.20 -10.17 11.32
N PRO A 94 -11.35 -10.18 12.37
CA PRO A 94 -11.58 -10.99 13.56
C PRO A 94 -12.94 -10.74 14.20
N GLY A 95 -13.66 -11.83 14.48
CA GLY A 95 -14.99 -11.79 15.08
C GLY A 95 -16.13 -11.46 14.12
N ALA A 96 -15.83 -11.17 12.86
CA ALA A 96 -16.85 -11.16 11.80
C ALA A 96 -17.12 -12.59 11.32
N SER A 97 -18.29 -12.79 10.77
CA SER A 97 -18.69 -14.02 10.07
C SER A 97 -19.15 -13.68 8.65
N VAL A 98 -18.96 -14.61 7.73
CA VAL A 98 -19.52 -14.51 6.38
C VAL A 98 -20.96 -15.01 6.43
N THR A 99 -21.91 -14.18 5.96
CA THR A 99 -23.35 -14.47 6.02
C THR A 99 -24.05 -13.98 4.77
N PRO A 100 -25.10 -14.67 4.29
CA PRO A 100 -25.90 -14.19 3.17
C PRO A 100 -26.78 -13.00 3.58
N MET A 101 -26.94 -12.04 2.64
CA MET A 101 -27.82 -10.89 2.80
C MET A 101 -28.38 -10.44 1.45
N PRO A 102 -29.64 -10.03 1.36
CA PRO A 102 -30.19 -9.46 0.13
C PRO A 102 -29.45 -8.20 -0.29
N MET A 103 -29.08 -8.12 -1.58
CA MET A 103 -28.31 -7.01 -2.13
C MET A 103 -29.21 -6.05 -2.93
N PRO A 104 -28.89 -4.74 -2.96
CA PRO A 104 -29.62 -3.78 -3.77
C PRO A 104 -29.43 -4.01 -5.26
N SER A 105 -30.49 -3.74 -6.02
CA SER A 105 -30.50 -3.85 -7.48
C SER A 105 -30.13 -2.55 -8.20
N ASN A 106 -29.87 -1.47 -7.48
CA ASN A 106 -29.74 -0.11 -8.02
C ASN A 106 -28.57 0.68 -7.41
N LEU A 107 -27.41 0.06 -7.29
CA LEU A 107 -26.17 0.76 -6.91
C LEU A 107 -25.79 1.75 -8.00
N VAL A 108 -25.54 3.01 -7.60
CA VAL A 108 -25.14 4.10 -8.50
C VAL A 108 -23.63 4.31 -8.40
N VAL A 109 -22.91 3.96 -9.45
CA VAL A 109 -21.45 4.03 -9.58
C VAL A 109 -21.06 5.26 -10.39
N GLY A 110 -20.23 6.15 -9.84
CA GLY A 110 -19.69 7.31 -10.54
C GLY A 110 -18.52 6.91 -11.44
N LEU A 111 -18.69 7.14 -12.75
CA LEU A 111 -17.70 6.82 -13.76
C LEU A 111 -16.86 8.04 -14.13
N LEU A 112 -15.65 7.82 -14.67
CA LEU A 112 -14.75 8.87 -15.18
C LEU A 112 -14.53 10.01 -14.18
N GLN A 113 -14.50 9.70 -12.90
CA GLN A 113 -14.30 10.65 -11.82
C GLN A 113 -12.82 10.95 -11.65
N ASP A 114 -12.21 11.70 -12.55
CA ASP A 114 -10.87 12.21 -12.33
C ASP A 114 -10.91 13.38 -11.33
N ARG A 115 -10.03 13.31 -10.31
CA ARG A 115 -9.87 14.36 -9.31
C ARG A 115 -8.92 15.47 -9.75
N THR A 116 -8.22 15.27 -10.86
CA THR A 116 -7.18 16.20 -11.35
C THR A 116 -7.74 17.37 -12.14
N GLY A 117 -9.07 17.50 -12.25
CA GLY A 117 -9.70 18.65 -12.88
C GLY A 117 -9.81 18.54 -14.40
N ASP A 118 -9.68 17.37 -14.97
CA ASP A 118 -9.92 17.13 -16.38
C ASP A 118 -11.37 17.48 -16.70
N ALA A 119 -11.52 18.47 -17.57
CA ALA A 119 -12.80 19.03 -17.88
C ALA A 119 -13.60 18.03 -18.72
N ARG A 120 -14.60 17.45 -18.12
CA ARG A 120 -15.60 16.60 -18.76
C ARG A 120 -16.70 17.48 -19.36
N ARG A 121 -16.33 18.38 -20.30
CA ARG A 121 -17.30 19.26 -20.98
C ARG A 121 -18.12 18.49 -22.00
N PHE A 122 -17.52 17.44 -22.59
CA PHE A 122 -18.18 16.56 -23.54
C PHE A 122 -18.00 15.11 -23.10
N LEU A 123 -19.09 14.35 -23.19
CA LEU A 123 -19.09 12.89 -23.04
C LEU A 123 -19.51 12.28 -24.37
N ALA A 124 -18.72 11.34 -24.87
CA ALA A 124 -19.06 10.54 -26.04
C ALA A 124 -19.44 9.13 -25.62
N VAL A 125 -20.52 8.59 -26.16
CA VAL A 125 -21.01 7.24 -25.90
C VAL A 125 -21.29 6.54 -27.22
N ARG A 126 -20.84 5.30 -27.33
CA ARG A 126 -21.06 4.43 -28.51
C ARG A 126 -21.43 3.04 -28.04
N SER A 127 -22.42 2.41 -28.67
CA SER A 127 -22.61 0.98 -28.47
C SER A 127 -21.58 0.17 -29.26
N GLU A 128 -21.03 -0.84 -28.62
CA GLU A 128 -20.15 -1.82 -29.25
C GLU A 128 -20.71 -3.22 -29.06
N SER A 129 -20.32 -4.10 -29.97
CA SER A 129 -20.64 -5.51 -29.91
C SER A 129 -19.35 -6.31 -29.77
N VAL A 130 -19.32 -7.17 -28.77
CA VAL A 130 -18.26 -8.14 -28.58
C VAL A 130 -18.80 -9.50 -28.98
N GLY A 131 -18.27 -10.06 -30.07
CA GLY A 131 -18.61 -11.41 -30.55
C GLY A 131 -19.88 -11.52 -31.42
N GLY A 132 -20.44 -10.42 -31.95
CA GLY A 132 -21.61 -10.49 -32.84
C GLY A 132 -22.17 -9.14 -33.30
N ALA A 133 -23.35 -9.12 -33.95
CA ALA A 133 -24.00 -7.89 -34.36
C ALA A 133 -24.51 -7.09 -33.15
N GLY A 134 -23.97 -5.88 -32.98
CA GLY A 134 -24.36 -4.98 -31.92
C GLY A 134 -25.78 -4.48 -32.04
N LYS A 135 -26.42 -4.25 -30.91
CA LYS A 135 -27.67 -3.49 -30.82
C LYS A 135 -27.33 -2.03 -30.45
N GLY A 136 -28.14 -1.08 -30.92
CA GLY A 136 -27.96 0.34 -30.63
C GLY A 136 -28.20 0.71 -29.18
N LEU A 137 -28.16 2.01 -28.91
CA LEU A 137 -28.52 2.60 -27.62
C LEU A 137 -29.89 3.26 -27.73
N THR A 138 -30.60 3.33 -26.62
CA THR A 138 -31.73 4.23 -26.43
C THR A 138 -31.34 5.31 -25.44
N VAL A 139 -31.42 6.56 -25.85
CA VAL A 139 -31.16 7.73 -25.00
C VAL A 139 -32.48 8.42 -24.70
N THR A 140 -32.77 8.64 -23.43
CA THR A 140 -33.97 9.36 -22.98
C THR A 140 -33.55 10.70 -22.37
N LEU A 141 -34.01 11.81 -22.96
CA LEU A 141 -33.87 13.17 -22.45
C LEU A 141 -35.28 13.72 -22.13
N GLY A 142 -35.60 13.85 -20.86
CA GLY A 142 -36.95 14.18 -20.43
C GLY A 142 -37.97 13.15 -20.96
N THR A 143 -38.90 13.59 -21.81
CA THR A 143 -39.88 12.74 -22.48
C THR A 143 -39.43 12.20 -23.83
N THR A 144 -38.35 12.75 -24.41
CA THR A 144 -37.87 12.41 -25.76
C THR A 144 -36.97 11.18 -25.72
N LYS A 145 -37.27 10.18 -26.55
CA LYS A 145 -36.46 8.98 -26.78
C LYS A 145 -35.74 9.08 -28.12
N ILE A 146 -34.43 8.92 -28.09
CA ILE A 146 -33.55 8.93 -29.25
C ILE A 146 -33.02 7.50 -29.41
N SER A 147 -33.28 6.87 -30.57
CA SER A 147 -32.68 5.59 -30.95
C SER A 147 -31.37 5.84 -31.67
N VAL A 148 -30.28 5.32 -31.12
CA VAL A 148 -28.92 5.45 -31.67
C VAL A 148 -28.53 4.11 -32.27
N ALA A 149 -28.21 4.11 -33.58
CA ALA A 149 -27.83 2.89 -34.30
C ALA A 149 -26.55 2.26 -33.74
N PRO A 150 -26.33 0.96 -33.92
CA PRO A 150 -25.07 0.31 -33.55
C PRO A 150 -23.86 1.04 -34.10
N LYS A 151 -22.81 1.18 -33.28
CA LYS A 151 -21.54 1.86 -33.61
C LYS A 151 -21.64 3.37 -33.86
N THR A 152 -22.83 3.95 -33.89
CA THR A 152 -23.00 5.41 -33.97
C THR A 152 -22.63 6.05 -32.63
N VAL A 153 -21.88 7.16 -32.72
CA VAL A 153 -21.49 7.95 -31.54
C VAL A 153 -22.56 8.99 -31.25
N ILE A 154 -22.94 9.10 -30.00
CA ILE A 154 -23.72 10.22 -29.47
C ILE A 154 -22.85 10.96 -28.45
N THR A 155 -22.87 12.31 -28.51
CA THR A 155 -22.09 13.16 -27.63
C THR A 155 -23.02 14.02 -26.77
N PHE A 156 -22.66 14.23 -25.52
CA PHE A 156 -23.41 15.04 -24.56
C PHE A 156 -22.59 16.26 -24.13
N ALA A 157 -23.30 17.36 -23.89
CA ALA A 157 -22.73 18.58 -23.31
C ALA A 157 -23.77 19.25 -22.40
N VAL A 158 -23.34 20.31 -21.68
CA VAL A 158 -24.24 21.14 -20.87
C VAL A 158 -24.55 22.44 -21.62
N LEU A 159 -25.83 22.72 -21.78
CA LEU A 159 -26.34 24.01 -22.28
C LEU A 159 -27.41 24.51 -21.31
N ASN A 160 -27.29 25.75 -20.83
CA ASN A 160 -28.21 26.34 -19.86
C ASN A 160 -28.52 25.41 -18.65
N ASN A 161 -27.47 24.83 -18.09
CA ASN A 161 -27.54 23.87 -16.97
C ASN A 161 -28.40 22.60 -17.21
N GLN A 162 -28.63 22.28 -18.48
CA GLN A 162 -29.29 21.04 -18.91
C GLN A 162 -28.38 20.23 -19.82
N VAL A 163 -28.58 18.92 -19.83
CA VAL A 163 -27.90 18.02 -20.75
C VAL A 163 -28.55 18.13 -22.13
N VAL A 164 -27.73 18.31 -23.15
CA VAL A 164 -28.10 18.21 -24.57
C VAL A 164 -27.30 17.09 -25.24
N ALA A 165 -27.86 16.51 -26.30
CA ALA A 165 -27.22 15.47 -27.06
C ALA A 165 -26.96 15.89 -28.50
N TYR A 166 -25.83 15.45 -29.05
CA TYR A 166 -25.44 15.67 -30.44
C TYR A 166 -25.26 14.32 -31.12
N GLY A 167 -25.85 14.20 -32.30
CA GLY A 167 -25.61 13.11 -33.24
C GLY A 167 -24.72 13.54 -34.41
N PRO A 168 -24.62 12.69 -35.47
CA PRO A 168 -23.87 13.03 -36.68
C PRO A 168 -24.33 14.33 -37.36
N ASP A 169 -25.62 14.62 -37.28
CA ASP A 169 -26.25 15.77 -37.94
C ASP A 169 -26.34 17.00 -37.05
N GLY A 170 -25.71 16.99 -35.89
CA GLY A 170 -25.73 18.11 -34.92
C GLY A 170 -26.55 17.83 -33.68
N ILE A 171 -27.04 18.89 -33.03
CA ILE A 171 -27.86 18.79 -31.81
C ILE A 171 -29.22 18.16 -32.14
N TYR A 172 -29.65 17.21 -31.28
CA TYR A 172 -30.97 16.62 -31.43
C TYR A 172 -32.07 17.62 -31.16
N GLN A 173 -33.07 17.65 -32.03
CA GLN A 173 -34.23 18.54 -31.97
C GLN A 173 -35.52 17.72 -31.88
N ASP A 174 -36.54 18.28 -31.26
CA ASP A 174 -37.89 17.73 -31.25
C ASP A 174 -38.64 18.03 -32.59
N ALA A 175 -39.88 17.61 -32.66
CA ALA A 175 -40.72 17.85 -33.85
C ALA A 175 -40.96 19.35 -34.12
N ALA A 176 -40.82 20.21 -33.12
CA ALA A 176 -40.91 21.68 -33.24
C ALA A 176 -39.55 22.33 -33.53
N LYS A 177 -38.52 21.54 -33.84
CA LYS A 177 -37.14 21.98 -34.09
C LYS A 177 -36.51 22.74 -32.90
N GLN A 178 -36.95 22.45 -31.69
CA GLN A 178 -36.32 22.90 -30.47
C GLN A 178 -35.25 21.90 -30.02
N ASN A 179 -34.15 22.41 -29.49
CA ASN A 179 -33.09 21.55 -28.95
C ASN A 179 -33.64 20.70 -27.81
N VAL A 180 -33.51 19.39 -27.93
CA VAL A 180 -33.91 18.48 -26.86
C VAL A 180 -32.91 18.59 -25.71
N SER A 181 -33.41 18.99 -24.56
CA SER A 181 -32.62 19.13 -23.33
C SER A 181 -33.39 18.63 -22.11
N ALA A 182 -32.65 18.18 -21.09
CA ALA A 182 -33.23 17.74 -19.83
C ALA A 182 -32.23 17.89 -18.67
N ALA A 183 -32.72 17.80 -17.45
CA ALA A 183 -31.84 17.77 -16.27
C ALA A 183 -30.89 16.56 -16.30
N THR A 184 -31.29 15.48 -16.93
CA THR A 184 -30.46 14.26 -17.10
C THR A 184 -30.74 13.58 -18.43
N ALA A 185 -29.75 12.86 -18.96
CA ALA A 185 -29.94 11.91 -20.06
C ALA A 185 -29.75 10.47 -19.52
N ASN A 186 -30.71 9.62 -19.80
CA ASN A 186 -30.68 8.20 -19.44
C ASN A 186 -30.35 7.37 -20.68
N ILE A 187 -29.34 6.49 -20.60
CA ILE A 187 -28.85 5.68 -21.70
C ILE A 187 -29.03 4.21 -21.34
N THR A 188 -29.72 3.49 -22.19
CA THR A 188 -29.93 2.05 -22.07
C THR A 188 -29.55 1.32 -23.35
N TRP A 189 -29.21 0.05 -23.23
CA TRP A 189 -28.94 -0.85 -24.35
C TRP A 189 -29.63 -2.20 -24.09
N ALA A 190 -29.76 -3.01 -25.13
CA ALA A 190 -30.50 -4.25 -25.00
C ALA A 190 -29.95 -5.16 -23.90
N PRO A 191 -30.81 -5.79 -23.10
CA PRO A 191 -30.40 -6.68 -22.05
C PRO A 191 -29.55 -7.84 -22.59
N GLN A 192 -28.53 -8.21 -21.83
CA GLN A 192 -27.64 -9.30 -22.15
C GLN A 192 -28.28 -10.64 -21.80
N ILE A 193 -28.13 -11.63 -22.66
CA ILE A 193 -28.48 -13.00 -22.34
C ILE A 193 -27.32 -13.58 -21.52
N SER A 194 -27.59 -14.03 -20.30
CA SER A 194 -26.60 -14.70 -19.45
C SER A 194 -26.00 -15.91 -20.19
N GLY A 195 -24.67 -16.06 -20.15
CA GLY A 195 -23.96 -17.16 -20.81
C GLY A 195 -23.65 -16.96 -22.30
N SER A 196 -24.12 -15.87 -22.94
CA SER A 196 -23.73 -15.55 -24.32
C SER A 196 -22.34 -14.94 -24.39
N LYS A 197 -21.50 -15.42 -25.34
CA LYS A 197 -20.22 -14.78 -25.69
C LYS A 197 -20.41 -13.44 -26.41
N VAL A 198 -21.64 -13.12 -26.82
CA VAL A 198 -22.01 -11.87 -27.50
C VAL A 198 -22.54 -10.89 -26.47
N SER A 199 -21.85 -9.78 -26.31
CA SER A 199 -22.25 -8.74 -25.37
C SER A 199 -22.34 -7.39 -26.06
N ALA A 200 -23.49 -6.70 -25.97
CA ALA A 200 -23.53 -5.27 -26.23
C ALA A 200 -22.95 -4.54 -25.03
N VAL A 201 -22.09 -3.58 -25.28
CA VAL A 201 -21.47 -2.75 -24.25
C VAL A 201 -21.59 -1.28 -24.64
N ALA A 202 -21.78 -0.41 -23.65
CA ALA A 202 -21.66 1.02 -23.84
C ALA A 202 -20.18 1.42 -23.62
N ASN A 203 -19.55 1.95 -24.66
CA ASN A 203 -18.22 2.55 -24.58
C ASN A 203 -18.35 4.03 -24.28
N VAL A 204 -17.63 4.53 -23.28
CA VAL A 204 -17.73 5.89 -22.76
C VAL A 204 -16.37 6.57 -22.75
N ALA A 205 -16.30 7.80 -23.23
CA ALA A 205 -15.13 8.65 -23.10
C ALA A 205 -15.50 10.11 -22.82
N SER A 206 -14.56 10.89 -22.30
CA SER A 206 -14.76 12.31 -22.01
C SER A 206 -13.56 13.15 -22.43
N ALA A 207 -13.81 14.43 -22.75
CA ALA A 207 -12.76 15.41 -23.03
C ALA A 207 -13.30 16.84 -22.92
N ASN A 208 -12.42 17.83 -23.20
CA ASN A 208 -12.77 19.24 -23.27
C ASN A 208 -13.44 19.65 -24.59
N SER A 209 -13.27 18.86 -25.65
CA SER A 209 -13.93 19.05 -26.93
C SER A 209 -14.70 17.81 -27.34
N SER A 210 -15.69 17.97 -28.20
CA SER A 210 -16.46 16.85 -28.78
C SER A 210 -15.56 15.92 -29.62
N ALA A 211 -14.66 16.48 -30.42
CA ALA A 211 -13.74 15.72 -31.26
C ALA A 211 -12.80 14.84 -30.44
N ASP A 212 -12.22 15.36 -29.37
CA ASP A 212 -11.35 14.60 -28.47
C ASP A 212 -12.13 13.54 -27.70
N ALA A 213 -13.36 13.83 -27.24
CA ALA A 213 -14.20 12.85 -26.60
C ALA A 213 -14.52 11.66 -27.52
N ILE A 214 -14.81 11.94 -28.79
CA ILE A 214 -15.03 10.90 -29.81
C ILE A 214 -13.75 10.10 -30.06
N SER A 215 -12.61 10.78 -30.21
CA SER A 215 -11.31 10.14 -30.41
C SER A 215 -10.92 9.24 -29.24
N ASN A 216 -11.21 9.65 -28.02
CA ASN A 216 -10.91 8.90 -26.78
C ASN A 216 -11.75 7.62 -26.61
N LEU A 217 -12.84 7.43 -27.37
CA LEU A 217 -13.55 6.16 -27.40
C LEU A 217 -12.66 5.01 -27.90
N GLY A 218 -11.63 5.33 -28.69
CA GLY A 218 -10.71 4.35 -29.24
C GLY A 218 -11.35 3.36 -30.23
N GLY A 219 -10.61 2.35 -30.62
CA GLY A 219 -11.06 1.25 -31.49
C GLY A 219 -11.99 0.26 -30.78
N ASP A 220 -12.36 -0.78 -31.51
CA ASP A 220 -13.15 -1.90 -30.97
C ASP A 220 -12.42 -2.58 -29.81
N CYS A 221 -13.18 -3.20 -28.93
CA CYS A 221 -12.67 -3.96 -27.79
C CYS A 221 -11.81 -5.14 -28.31
N VAL A 222 -10.52 -5.04 -28.15
CA VAL A 222 -9.57 -6.12 -28.42
C VAL A 222 -9.00 -6.65 -27.10
N PHE A 223 -8.49 -7.86 -27.14
CA PHE A 223 -7.96 -8.57 -25.98
C PHE A 223 -7.10 -7.66 -25.08
N ASN A 224 -7.47 -7.54 -23.82
CA ASN A 224 -6.88 -6.67 -22.78
C ASN A 224 -7.03 -5.15 -22.96
N ASN A 225 -7.81 -4.66 -23.92
CA ASN A 225 -8.06 -3.24 -24.08
C ASN A 225 -9.57 -2.92 -24.20
N CYS A 226 -10.31 -3.22 -23.13
CA CYS A 226 -11.74 -2.95 -23.01
C CYS A 226 -12.05 -1.94 -21.90
N SER A 227 -11.18 -0.98 -21.67
CA SER A 227 -11.38 0.08 -20.67
C SER A 227 -12.63 0.92 -20.98
N HIS A 228 -13.32 1.38 -19.94
CA HIS A 228 -14.51 2.25 -20.01
C HIS A 228 -15.67 1.68 -20.84
N ARG A 229 -15.82 0.37 -20.86
CA ARG A 229 -16.95 -0.31 -21.46
C ARG A 229 -17.81 -0.96 -20.38
N TYR A 230 -19.10 -0.73 -20.50
CA TYR A 230 -20.08 -1.15 -19.48
C TYR A 230 -21.11 -2.06 -20.13
N LYS A 231 -21.24 -3.26 -19.59
CA LYS A 231 -22.14 -4.31 -20.11
C LYS A 231 -23.51 -4.28 -19.44
N TYR A 232 -23.57 -3.93 -18.18
CA TYR A 232 -24.74 -4.05 -17.34
C TYR A 232 -25.33 -2.71 -16.93
N GLY A 233 -26.61 -2.74 -16.53
CA GLY A 233 -27.32 -1.60 -15.97
C GLY A 233 -27.68 -0.53 -17.00
N SER A 234 -27.71 0.72 -16.56
CA SER A 234 -27.97 1.91 -17.38
C SER A 234 -27.01 3.03 -17.02
N LEU A 235 -26.75 3.93 -17.97
CA LEU A 235 -25.96 5.13 -17.71
C LEU A 235 -26.85 6.35 -17.53
N THR A 236 -26.49 7.23 -16.61
CA THR A 236 -27.13 8.54 -16.44
C THR A 236 -26.09 9.64 -16.57
N VAL A 237 -26.32 10.59 -17.48
CA VAL A 237 -25.51 11.79 -17.66
C VAL A 237 -26.22 12.95 -17.00
N SER A 238 -25.52 13.74 -16.19
CA SER A 238 -26.05 14.90 -15.49
C SER A 238 -25.09 16.07 -15.51
N PRO A 239 -25.58 17.32 -15.44
CA PRO A 239 -24.72 18.49 -15.30
C PRO A 239 -23.93 18.45 -13.98
N TYR A 240 -22.72 19.00 -14.02
CA TYR A 240 -21.88 19.26 -12.86
C TYR A 240 -21.33 20.70 -12.92
N SER A 241 -20.62 21.10 -11.89
CA SER A 241 -20.07 22.46 -11.75
C SER A 241 -19.25 22.92 -12.97
N GLY A 242 -19.38 24.20 -13.35
CA GLY A 242 -18.58 24.79 -14.42
C GLY A 242 -18.92 24.30 -15.83
N GLY A 243 -20.12 23.78 -16.07
CA GLY A 243 -20.55 23.29 -17.38
C GLY A 243 -19.92 21.94 -17.75
N THR A 244 -19.45 21.20 -16.76
CA THR A 244 -18.97 19.82 -16.93
C THR A 244 -20.10 18.81 -16.68
N LEU A 245 -19.85 17.55 -16.99
CA LEU A 245 -20.79 16.46 -16.88
C LEU A 245 -20.33 15.42 -15.86
N ASN A 246 -21.27 14.83 -15.13
CA ASN A 246 -21.13 13.55 -14.47
C ASN A 246 -21.75 12.46 -15.32
N ILE A 247 -21.17 11.26 -15.23
CA ILE A 247 -21.79 10.05 -15.77
C ILE A 247 -21.76 8.97 -14.69
N THR A 248 -22.89 8.32 -14.49
CA THR A 248 -23.05 7.23 -13.51
C THR A 248 -23.56 5.97 -14.20
N ASN A 249 -23.22 4.81 -13.64
CA ASN A 249 -23.78 3.53 -14.03
C ASN A 249 -24.64 2.99 -12.88
N THR A 250 -25.91 2.74 -13.14
CA THR A 250 -26.85 2.13 -12.18
C THR A 250 -27.00 0.67 -12.52
N LEU A 251 -26.65 -0.22 -11.58
CA LEU A 251 -26.62 -1.67 -11.80
C LEU A 251 -26.78 -2.44 -10.49
N GLN A 252 -26.96 -3.76 -10.57
CA GLN A 252 -27.10 -4.63 -9.40
C GLN A 252 -25.76 -4.74 -8.66
N LEU A 253 -25.79 -4.62 -7.33
CA LEU A 253 -24.59 -4.71 -6.51
C LEU A 253 -24.04 -6.14 -6.46
N ASP A 254 -24.89 -7.15 -6.32
CA ASP A 254 -24.47 -8.51 -5.97
C ASP A 254 -23.52 -9.15 -7.00
N ASN A 255 -23.81 -8.93 -8.27
CA ASN A 255 -23.09 -9.54 -9.39
C ASN A 255 -22.61 -8.51 -10.43
N GLU A 256 -23.51 -7.72 -11.05
CA GLU A 256 -23.18 -6.82 -12.16
C GLU A 256 -22.05 -5.82 -11.82
N TYR A 257 -22.11 -5.23 -10.62
CA TYR A 257 -21.04 -4.36 -10.12
C TYR A 257 -19.76 -5.15 -9.86
N LEU A 258 -19.87 -6.28 -9.16
CA LEU A 258 -18.68 -7.06 -8.79
C LEU A 258 -17.98 -7.67 -10.00
N TYR A 259 -18.71 -8.06 -11.06
CA TYR A 259 -18.09 -8.54 -12.30
C TYR A 259 -17.11 -7.52 -12.90
N GLY A 260 -17.41 -6.22 -12.72
CA GLY A 260 -16.54 -5.14 -13.19
C GLY A 260 -15.47 -4.68 -12.19
N LEU A 261 -15.30 -5.34 -11.03
CA LEU A 261 -14.37 -4.90 -10.00
C LEU A 261 -12.95 -5.40 -10.26
N GLY A 262 -12.04 -4.51 -10.65
CA GLY A 262 -10.69 -4.79 -11.12
C GLY A 262 -9.60 -4.76 -10.02
N GLU A 263 -9.84 -5.36 -8.85
CA GLU A 263 -8.96 -5.24 -7.68
C GLU A 263 -7.88 -6.31 -7.58
N MET A 264 -8.15 -7.52 -8.08
CA MET A 264 -7.20 -8.65 -8.05
C MET A 264 -6.98 -9.23 -9.44
N PRO A 265 -5.82 -9.85 -9.74
CA PRO A 265 -5.64 -10.65 -10.96
C PRO A 265 -6.60 -11.84 -10.97
N SER A 266 -7.35 -12.00 -12.07
CA SER A 266 -8.34 -13.10 -12.19
C SER A 266 -7.71 -14.50 -12.27
N SER A 267 -6.39 -14.59 -12.42
CA SER A 267 -5.64 -15.87 -12.44
C SER A 267 -5.28 -16.40 -11.04
N TRP A 268 -5.63 -15.68 -9.98
CA TRP A 268 -5.33 -16.09 -8.62
C TRP A 268 -6.23 -17.24 -8.16
N GLN A 269 -5.89 -17.84 -7.00
CA GLN A 269 -6.64 -18.95 -6.42
C GLN A 269 -8.11 -18.59 -6.20
N PRO A 270 -9.06 -19.50 -6.49
CA PRO A 270 -10.49 -19.23 -6.35
C PRO A 270 -10.89 -18.71 -4.98
N ALA A 271 -10.32 -19.25 -3.89
CA ALA A 271 -10.63 -18.81 -2.53
C ALA A 271 -10.18 -17.35 -2.27
N ALA A 272 -9.05 -16.91 -2.85
CA ALA A 272 -8.61 -15.52 -2.76
C ALA A 272 -9.57 -14.58 -3.52
N LEU A 273 -10.00 -14.99 -4.71
CA LEU A 273 -10.99 -14.24 -5.50
C LEU A 273 -12.35 -14.17 -4.77
N GLN A 274 -12.79 -15.27 -4.15
CA GLN A 274 -14.01 -15.31 -3.34
C GLN A 274 -13.92 -14.36 -2.13
N ALA A 275 -12.81 -14.35 -1.40
CA ALA A 275 -12.59 -13.43 -0.30
C ALA A 275 -12.66 -11.96 -0.76
N GLN A 276 -12.04 -11.63 -1.90
CA GLN A 276 -12.12 -10.29 -2.48
C GLN A 276 -13.54 -9.93 -2.92
N ALA A 277 -14.30 -10.87 -3.48
CA ALA A 277 -15.68 -10.64 -3.89
C ALA A 277 -16.58 -10.35 -2.65
N ILE A 278 -16.42 -11.11 -1.56
CA ILE A 278 -17.11 -10.86 -0.30
C ILE A 278 -16.71 -9.50 0.30
N ALA A 279 -15.42 -9.18 0.31
CA ALA A 279 -14.93 -7.89 0.78
C ALA A 279 -15.47 -6.73 -0.07
N GLY A 280 -15.38 -6.84 -1.39
CA GLY A 280 -15.87 -5.83 -2.33
C GLY A 280 -17.37 -5.58 -2.17
N ARG A 281 -18.17 -6.65 -2.03
CA ARG A 281 -19.62 -6.60 -1.83
C ARG A 281 -19.97 -5.90 -0.51
N SER A 282 -19.31 -6.28 0.57
CA SER A 282 -19.55 -5.70 1.89
C SER A 282 -19.23 -4.21 1.93
N TYR A 283 -18.09 -3.83 1.34
CA TYR A 283 -17.68 -2.42 1.22
C TYR A 283 -18.71 -1.62 0.41
N ALA A 284 -19.07 -2.10 -0.78
CA ALA A 284 -20.03 -1.42 -1.65
C ALA A 284 -21.42 -1.29 -0.99
N TYR A 285 -21.85 -2.32 -0.26
CA TYR A 285 -23.09 -2.27 0.50
C TYR A 285 -23.10 -1.17 1.57
N ILE A 286 -21.99 -0.99 2.30
CA ILE A 286 -21.87 0.10 3.28
C ILE A 286 -21.92 1.47 2.60
N LYS A 287 -21.28 1.64 1.43
CA LYS A 287 -21.36 2.89 0.66
C LYS A 287 -22.77 3.15 0.14
N TYR A 288 -23.47 2.12 -0.31
CA TYR A 288 -24.87 2.20 -0.69
C TYR A 288 -25.73 2.68 0.49
N GLN A 289 -25.61 2.03 1.65
CA GLN A 289 -26.39 2.37 2.85
C GLN A 289 -26.09 3.79 3.39
N ALA A 290 -24.88 4.27 3.22
CA ALA A 290 -24.51 5.63 3.64
C ALA A 290 -25.09 6.71 2.73
N ASN A 291 -25.53 6.38 1.51
CA ASN A 291 -25.99 7.30 0.47
C ASN A 291 -27.28 6.79 -0.19
N LEU A 292 -28.36 6.61 0.59
CA LEU A 292 -29.63 6.01 0.09
C LEU A 292 -30.46 6.95 -0.78
N SER A 293 -30.32 8.27 -0.62
CA SER A 293 -31.16 9.25 -1.31
C SER A 293 -30.35 10.26 -2.12
N PRO A 294 -30.82 10.64 -3.34
CA PRO A 294 -30.21 11.74 -4.08
C PRO A 294 -30.18 13.05 -3.24
N PRO A 295 -29.19 13.93 -3.46
CA PRO A 295 -28.21 13.87 -4.55
C PRO A 295 -27.04 12.92 -4.33
N TYR A 296 -27.11 11.97 -3.38
CA TYR A 296 -26.00 11.07 -3.03
C TYR A 296 -24.73 11.85 -2.65
N ARG A 297 -23.57 11.47 -3.18
CA ARG A 297 -22.35 12.29 -3.12
C ARG A 297 -22.42 13.35 -4.20
N SER A 298 -22.53 14.62 -3.83
CA SER A 298 -22.73 15.74 -4.76
C SER A 298 -21.65 15.88 -5.83
N GLN A 299 -20.43 15.43 -5.55
CA GLN A 299 -19.28 15.52 -6.47
C GLN A 299 -19.38 14.55 -7.66
N CYS A 300 -20.15 13.47 -7.55
CA CYS A 300 -20.27 12.47 -8.59
C CYS A 300 -21.72 12.09 -8.91
N ALA A 301 -22.70 12.61 -8.17
CA ALA A 301 -24.08 12.14 -8.22
C ALA A 301 -24.19 10.61 -8.05
N CYS A 302 -23.31 10.01 -7.23
CA CYS A 302 -23.14 8.56 -7.10
C CYS A 302 -23.06 8.10 -5.64
N GLN A 303 -23.27 6.81 -5.41
CA GLN A 303 -23.11 6.18 -4.10
C GLN A 303 -21.69 5.69 -3.87
N ILE A 304 -21.00 5.29 -4.94
CA ILE A 304 -19.63 4.77 -4.92
C ILE A 304 -18.86 5.27 -6.15
N TYR A 305 -17.58 5.59 -5.99
CA TYR A 305 -16.70 5.96 -7.10
C TYR A 305 -16.11 4.72 -7.77
N ALA A 306 -15.95 4.77 -9.10
CA ALA A 306 -15.29 3.75 -9.90
C ALA A 306 -13.75 3.77 -9.81
N THR A 307 -13.18 4.59 -8.94
CA THR A 307 -11.73 4.77 -8.79
C THR A 307 -11.26 4.30 -7.41
N THR A 308 -9.94 4.28 -7.18
CA THR A 308 -9.31 3.97 -5.88
C THR A 308 -9.71 4.90 -4.72
N VAL A 309 -10.57 5.87 -4.97
CA VAL A 309 -11.26 6.61 -3.88
C VAL A 309 -12.16 5.68 -3.07
N ASP A 310 -12.81 4.75 -3.75
CA ASP A 310 -13.58 3.66 -3.16
C ASP A 310 -13.04 2.32 -3.68
N GLN A 311 -13.45 1.89 -4.88
CA GLN A 311 -13.04 0.62 -5.48
C GLN A 311 -12.79 0.79 -6.98
N ASN A 312 -11.80 0.09 -7.50
CA ASN A 312 -11.41 0.15 -8.92
C ASN A 312 -12.41 -0.62 -9.78
N PHE A 313 -13.50 0.04 -10.18
CA PHE A 313 -14.51 -0.52 -11.07
C PHE A 313 -14.13 -0.23 -12.53
N VAL A 314 -13.71 -1.25 -13.25
CA VAL A 314 -13.25 -1.16 -14.64
C VAL A 314 -14.30 -1.64 -15.66
N GLY A 315 -15.49 -2.00 -15.18
CA GLY A 315 -16.60 -2.48 -16.01
C GLY A 315 -16.25 -3.78 -16.74
N PHE A 316 -16.67 -3.88 -18.00
CA PHE A 316 -16.55 -5.11 -18.81
C PHE A 316 -15.10 -5.58 -19.01
N ALA A 317 -14.13 -4.69 -18.88
CA ALA A 317 -12.72 -5.06 -19.03
C ALA A 317 -12.29 -6.18 -18.07
N LYS A 318 -12.84 -6.23 -16.85
CA LYS A 318 -12.53 -7.27 -15.88
C LYS A 318 -13.03 -8.65 -16.31
N GLU A 319 -14.24 -8.69 -16.81
CA GLU A 319 -14.90 -9.93 -17.27
C GLU A 319 -14.27 -10.44 -18.58
N TYR A 320 -13.90 -9.52 -19.47
CA TYR A 320 -13.31 -9.81 -20.78
C TYR A 320 -11.82 -10.16 -20.74
N ALA A 321 -11.11 -9.79 -19.68
CA ALA A 321 -9.68 -10.07 -19.52
C ALA A 321 -9.37 -11.56 -19.49
N THR A 322 -8.11 -11.93 -19.74
CA THR A 322 -7.61 -13.29 -19.57
C THR A 322 -7.98 -13.80 -18.18
N SER A 323 -8.56 -15.00 -18.11
CA SER A 323 -9.07 -15.59 -16.88
C SER A 323 -10.22 -14.81 -16.20
N GLY A 324 -10.87 -13.86 -16.90
CA GLY A 324 -12.00 -13.11 -16.38
C GLY A 324 -13.15 -14.00 -15.90
N SER A 325 -13.34 -15.16 -16.55
CA SER A 325 -14.30 -16.19 -16.13
C SER A 325 -14.06 -16.72 -14.71
N ASN A 326 -12.80 -16.78 -14.22
CA ASN A 326 -12.51 -17.20 -12.85
C ASN A 326 -13.02 -16.18 -11.83
N TRP A 327 -12.91 -14.88 -12.17
CA TRP A 327 -13.45 -13.82 -11.33
C TRP A 327 -14.98 -13.88 -11.28
N VAL A 328 -15.63 -14.03 -12.45
CA VAL A 328 -17.08 -14.20 -12.54
C VAL A 328 -17.53 -15.40 -11.70
N ALA A 329 -16.89 -16.56 -11.84
CA ALA A 329 -17.19 -17.75 -11.06
C ALA A 329 -17.02 -17.53 -9.53
N ALA A 330 -16.01 -16.76 -9.11
CA ALA A 330 -15.81 -16.44 -7.71
C ALA A 330 -16.92 -15.51 -7.15
N VAL A 331 -17.36 -14.53 -7.94
CA VAL A 331 -18.50 -13.65 -7.61
C VAL A 331 -19.78 -14.47 -7.46
N ASP A 332 -20.07 -15.37 -8.42
CA ASP A 332 -21.27 -16.21 -8.41
C ASP A 332 -21.27 -17.19 -7.23
N ALA A 333 -20.13 -17.82 -6.95
CA ALA A 333 -19.96 -18.74 -5.82
C ALA A 333 -20.13 -18.06 -4.45
N THR A 334 -20.05 -16.75 -4.40
CA THR A 334 -20.22 -15.93 -3.19
C THR A 334 -21.43 -15.02 -3.24
N SER A 335 -22.38 -15.25 -4.17
CA SER A 335 -23.60 -14.45 -4.30
C SER A 335 -24.26 -14.23 -2.94
N THR A 336 -24.69 -13.02 -2.67
CA THR A 336 -25.28 -12.51 -1.42
C THR A 336 -24.36 -12.55 -0.19
N LYS A 337 -23.20 -13.18 -0.21
CA LYS A 337 -22.30 -13.28 0.94
C LYS A 337 -21.63 -11.96 1.26
N VAL A 338 -21.71 -11.54 2.52
CA VAL A 338 -21.07 -10.35 3.10
C VAL A 338 -20.39 -10.69 4.41
N ALA A 339 -19.40 -9.88 4.81
CA ALA A 339 -18.85 -9.94 6.16
C ALA A 339 -19.74 -9.14 7.12
N ALA A 340 -20.11 -9.77 8.22
CA ALA A 340 -20.95 -9.15 9.24
C ALA A 340 -20.36 -9.33 10.64
N TYR A 341 -20.47 -8.31 11.48
CA TYR A 341 -20.12 -8.35 12.88
C TYR A 341 -21.36 -8.10 13.73
N LYS A 342 -21.71 -9.05 14.62
CA LYS A 342 -22.93 -9.01 15.42
C LYS A 342 -24.19 -8.76 14.56
N GLY A 343 -24.30 -9.45 13.43
CA GLY A 343 -25.43 -9.38 12.51
C GLY A 343 -25.52 -8.13 11.64
N LYS A 344 -24.54 -7.24 11.67
CA LYS A 344 -24.49 -6.04 10.82
C LYS A 344 -23.34 -6.14 9.85
N VAL A 345 -23.59 -5.81 8.57
CA VAL A 345 -22.53 -5.74 7.55
C VAL A 345 -21.47 -4.74 7.99
N ILE A 346 -20.23 -5.09 7.77
CA ILE A 346 -19.07 -4.28 8.15
C ILE A 346 -18.35 -3.69 6.95
N GLU A 347 -17.71 -2.55 7.15
CA GLU A 347 -16.82 -1.96 6.14
C GLU A 347 -15.53 -2.76 6.07
N THR A 348 -15.28 -3.38 4.93
CA THR A 348 -14.17 -4.29 4.67
C THR A 348 -13.12 -3.61 3.80
N PHE A 349 -12.22 -2.86 4.41
CA PHE A 349 -11.07 -2.30 3.71
C PHE A 349 -10.14 -3.39 3.21
N PHE A 350 -9.45 -3.13 2.10
CA PHE A 350 -8.44 -4.04 1.54
C PHE A 350 -7.31 -3.26 0.87
N SER A 351 -6.17 -3.89 0.75
CA SER A 351 -5.01 -3.33 0.05
C SER A 351 -4.17 -4.46 -0.55
N SER A 352 -3.27 -4.11 -1.47
CA SER A 352 -2.44 -5.10 -2.17
C SER A 352 -1.69 -6.02 -1.22
N SER A 353 -0.93 -5.45 -0.26
CA SER A 353 -0.20 -6.24 0.75
C SER A 353 0.22 -5.40 1.94
N THR A 354 0.39 -6.06 3.08
CA THR A 354 0.95 -5.45 4.29
C THR A 354 2.47 -5.64 4.38
N GLY A 355 3.07 -5.16 5.46
CA GLY A 355 4.47 -5.43 5.82
C GLY A 355 4.66 -6.70 6.65
N GLY A 356 3.60 -7.51 6.81
CA GLY A 356 3.57 -8.73 7.61
C GLY A 356 2.52 -8.76 8.71
N TYR A 357 1.87 -7.63 8.97
CA TYR A 357 0.70 -7.49 9.83
C TYR A 357 -0.23 -6.43 9.26
N THR A 358 -1.54 -6.58 9.44
CA THR A 358 -2.48 -5.51 9.13
C THR A 358 -2.34 -4.35 10.10
N GLN A 359 -2.60 -3.11 9.62
CA GLN A 359 -2.63 -1.93 10.47
C GLN A 359 -4.00 -1.77 11.13
N PRO A 360 -4.07 -1.61 12.45
CA PRO A 360 -5.26 -1.14 13.12
C PRO A 360 -5.70 0.22 12.57
N LEU A 361 -7.01 0.44 12.49
CA LEU A 361 -7.56 1.70 12.00
C LEU A 361 -7.07 2.92 12.82
N ALA A 362 -6.86 2.71 14.13
CA ALA A 362 -6.34 3.74 15.01
C ALA A 362 -4.91 4.19 14.63
N GLU A 363 -4.04 3.25 14.20
CA GLU A 363 -2.68 3.56 13.78
C GLU A 363 -2.64 4.26 12.41
N ALA A 364 -3.49 3.83 11.47
CA ALA A 364 -3.48 4.35 10.11
C ALA A 364 -4.24 5.68 9.97
N TRP A 365 -5.44 5.81 10.59
CA TRP A 365 -6.34 6.95 10.40
C TRP A 365 -6.80 7.63 11.70
N GLY A 366 -6.45 7.08 12.87
CA GLY A 366 -6.74 7.69 14.18
C GLY A 366 -8.18 7.53 14.65
N THR A 367 -8.99 6.76 13.96
CA THR A 367 -10.37 6.49 14.36
C THR A 367 -10.44 5.31 15.32
N ARG A 368 -11.24 5.45 16.38
CA ARG A 368 -11.50 4.36 17.32
C ARG A 368 -12.56 3.42 16.74
N GLY A 369 -12.40 2.13 17.06
CA GLY A 369 -13.57 1.36 17.38
C GLY A 369 -14.19 0.48 16.34
N TYR A 370 -13.43 -0.04 15.39
CA TYR A 370 -13.88 -1.22 14.66
C TYR A 370 -13.17 -2.46 15.21
N PRO A 371 -13.82 -3.29 16.04
CA PRO A 371 -13.18 -4.44 16.67
C PRO A 371 -12.67 -5.49 15.68
N TRP A 372 -13.13 -5.43 14.44
CA TRP A 372 -12.68 -6.28 13.33
C TRP A 372 -11.52 -5.68 12.52
N LEU A 373 -11.10 -4.42 12.75
CA LEU A 373 -9.97 -3.76 12.06
C LEU A 373 -8.80 -3.59 13.03
N THR A 374 -8.20 -4.71 13.37
CA THR A 374 -7.09 -4.82 14.33
C THR A 374 -5.82 -5.30 13.65
N LYS A 375 -4.73 -5.39 14.40
CA LYS A 375 -3.51 -6.06 13.95
C LYS A 375 -3.76 -7.56 13.79
N VAL A 376 -3.63 -8.06 12.58
CA VAL A 376 -3.75 -9.47 12.21
C VAL A 376 -2.46 -9.91 11.54
N ASP A 377 -2.02 -11.14 11.79
CA ASP A 377 -0.86 -11.73 11.12
C ASP A 377 -1.10 -11.85 9.61
N ASP A 378 -0.13 -11.42 8.83
CA ASP A 378 -0.12 -11.45 7.37
C ASP A 378 1.27 -11.81 6.83
N HIS A 379 1.87 -12.86 7.41
CA HIS A 379 3.20 -13.31 6.99
C HIS A 379 3.24 -13.72 5.52
N TRP A 380 2.12 -14.13 4.92
CA TRP A 380 2.01 -14.45 3.50
C TRP A 380 2.36 -13.27 2.59
N SER A 381 2.13 -12.03 3.04
CA SER A 381 2.52 -10.84 2.27
C SER A 381 4.02 -10.67 2.12
N LYS A 382 4.83 -11.41 2.91
CA LYS A 382 6.30 -11.43 2.80
C LYS A 382 6.82 -12.48 1.82
N ALA A 383 5.94 -13.30 1.22
CA ALA A 383 6.33 -14.33 0.27
C ALA A 383 7.05 -13.73 -0.95
N SER A 384 8.01 -14.46 -1.50
CA SER A 384 8.81 -14.03 -2.67
C SER A 384 7.98 -13.78 -3.93
N ALA A 385 6.81 -14.44 -4.04
CA ALA A 385 5.86 -14.22 -5.12
C ALA A 385 5.16 -12.84 -5.06
N ASN A 386 5.21 -12.15 -3.92
CA ASN A 386 4.68 -10.79 -3.79
C ASN A 386 5.74 -9.76 -4.22
N PRO A 387 5.57 -9.04 -5.34
CA PRO A 387 6.54 -8.03 -5.80
C PRO A 387 6.63 -6.83 -4.85
N ASN A 388 5.70 -6.71 -3.90
CA ASN A 388 5.68 -5.67 -2.89
C ASN A 388 6.19 -6.16 -1.51
N ALA A 389 6.66 -7.42 -1.40
CA ALA A 389 7.25 -7.94 -0.17
C ALA A 389 8.50 -7.14 0.27
N LYS A 390 9.19 -6.57 -0.71
CA LYS A 390 10.31 -5.63 -0.51
C LYS A 390 10.27 -4.58 -1.61
N TRP A 391 10.50 -3.32 -1.23
CA TRP A 391 10.64 -2.23 -2.20
C TRP A 391 11.68 -1.22 -1.72
N THR A 392 12.28 -0.51 -2.69
CA THR A 392 13.21 0.59 -2.44
C THR A 392 12.79 1.78 -3.29
N ILE A 393 12.70 2.96 -2.67
CA ILE A 393 12.37 4.22 -3.33
C ILE A 393 13.44 5.24 -2.93
N SER A 394 14.13 5.81 -3.92
CA SER A 394 15.18 6.80 -3.70
C SER A 394 14.67 8.22 -3.93
N ILE A 395 15.02 9.13 -3.04
CA ILE A 395 14.65 10.54 -3.09
C ILE A 395 15.93 11.36 -3.00
N THR A 396 16.15 12.27 -3.94
CA THR A 396 17.32 13.16 -3.93
C THR A 396 17.27 14.12 -2.74
N GLN A 397 18.43 14.56 -2.27
CA GLN A 397 18.56 15.53 -1.17
C GLN A 397 17.67 16.75 -1.35
N ALA A 398 17.70 17.38 -2.52
CA ALA A 398 16.91 18.58 -2.80
C ALA A 398 15.39 18.29 -2.70
N ASN A 399 14.93 17.19 -3.29
CA ASN A 399 13.52 16.77 -3.22
C ASN A 399 13.13 16.40 -1.79
N LEU A 400 13.98 15.72 -1.03
CA LEU A 400 13.70 15.35 0.36
C LEU A 400 13.54 16.60 1.23
N VAL A 401 14.48 17.55 1.14
CA VAL A 401 14.41 18.82 1.87
C VAL A 401 13.15 19.62 1.49
N GLY A 402 12.85 19.70 0.19
CA GLY A 402 11.62 20.36 -0.30
C GLY A 402 10.35 19.73 0.26
N LYS A 403 10.26 18.40 0.24
CA LYS A 403 9.13 17.62 0.77
C LYS A 403 8.98 17.77 2.29
N LEU A 404 10.08 17.74 3.04
CA LEU A 404 10.08 17.95 4.50
C LEU A 404 9.61 19.36 4.85
N ARG A 405 10.11 20.38 4.16
CA ARG A 405 9.67 21.78 4.37
C ARG A 405 8.18 21.98 4.04
N ALA A 406 7.72 21.41 2.93
CA ALA A 406 6.30 21.44 2.56
C ALA A 406 5.41 20.75 3.61
N ALA A 407 5.96 19.76 4.34
CA ALA A 407 5.30 19.09 5.46
C ALA A 407 5.46 19.83 6.81
N GLY A 408 6.00 21.04 6.82
CA GLY A 408 6.18 21.85 8.04
C GLY A 408 7.43 21.48 8.88
N VAL A 409 8.33 20.66 8.33
CA VAL A 409 9.58 20.28 8.98
C VAL A 409 10.69 21.25 8.55
N ASN A 410 11.10 22.16 9.43
CA ASN A 410 12.09 23.18 9.11
C ASN A 410 13.51 22.61 9.16
N VAL A 411 14.06 22.20 8.01
CA VAL A 411 15.41 21.67 7.84
C VAL A 411 16.15 22.43 6.73
N LYS A 412 17.44 22.70 6.93
CA LYS A 412 18.31 23.28 5.90
C LYS A 412 18.74 22.23 4.88
N ASP A 413 19.21 21.13 5.40
CA ASP A 413 19.66 19.93 4.68
C ASP A 413 19.40 18.70 5.56
N VAL A 414 19.76 17.52 5.06
CA VAL A 414 19.59 16.25 5.77
C VAL A 414 20.91 15.49 5.70
N ALA A 415 21.61 15.42 6.81
CA ALA A 415 22.80 14.58 6.95
C ALA A 415 22.42 13.13 7.27
N THR A 416 21.39 12.94 8.12
CA THR A 416 20.85 11.61 8.46
C THR A 416 19.34 11.67 8.46
N PHE A 417 18.72 10.63 7.90
CA PHE A 417 17.29 10.41 8.00
C PHE A 417 17.02 8.97 8.40
N SER A 418 16.32 8.74 9.49
CA SER A 418 16.12 7.40 10.06
C SER A 418 14.72 7.19 10.58
N VAL A 419 14.30 5.94 10.60
CA VAL A 419 13.10 5.49 11.32
C VAL A 419 13.52 5.20 12.76
N THR A 420 12.86 5.87 13.72
CA THR A 420 13.16 5.74 15.17
C THR A 420 12.04 5.08 15.95
N GLY A 421 10.87 4.88 15.31
CA GLY A 421 9.76 4.18 15.95
C GLY A 421 8.82 3.53 14.95
N HIS A 422 8.26 2.39 15.36
CA HIS A 422 7.22 1.67 14.65
C HIS A 422 6.02 1.42 15.56
N TYR A 423 4.84 1.38 14.97
CA TYR A 423 3.67 0.80 15.60
C TYR A 423 3.81 -0.73 15.73
N ALA A 424 2.97 -1.33 16.55
CA ALA A 424 2.95 -2.79 16.71
C ALA A 424 2.66 -3.54 15.40
N SER A 425 1.98 -2.92 14.46
CA SER A 425 1.73 -3.45 13.11
C SER A 425 2.95 -3.40 12.19
N GLY A 426 4.00 -2.66 12.55
CA GLY A 426 5.18 -2.41 11.72
C GLY A 426 5.11 -1.13 10.88
N GLY A 427 4.00 -0.39 10.91
CA GLY A 427 3.93 0.95 10.32
C GLY A 427 4.82 1.93 11.08
N VAL A 428 5.38 2.93 10.40
CA VAL A 428 6.22 3.95 11.04
C VAL A 428 5.40 4.84 11.96
N SER A 429 5.87 5.01 13.20
CA SER A 429 5.30 5.93 14.19
C SER A 429 6.17 7.15 14.43
N GLN A 430 7.49 7.06 14.14
CA GLN A 430 8.43 8.15 14.37
C GLN A 430 9.62 8.10 13.41
N LEU A 431 10.07 9.26 13.01
CA LEU A 431 11.26 9.49 12.17
C LEU A 431 12.18 10.50 12.87
N SER A 432 13.46 10.45 12.53
CA SER A 432 14.46 11.44 12.97
C SER A 432 15.24 11.98 11.78
N VAL A 433 15.39 13.29 11.73
CA VAL A 433 16.24 14.01 10.78
C VAL A 433 17.37 14.66 11.56
N VAL A 434 18.61 14.51 11.08
CA VAL A 434 19.77 15.26 11.57
C VAL A 434 20.30 16.10 10.41
N ASP A 435 20.48 17.40 10.62
CA ASP A 435 21.08 18.29 9.61
C ASP A 435 22.61 18.30 9.69
N SER A 436 23.27 18.97 8.74
CA SER A 436 24.73 19.05 8.69
C SER A 436 25.35 19.79 9.89
N ALA A 437 24.57 20.57 10.62
CA ALA A 437 24.98 21.22 11.87
C ALA A 437 24.78 20.34 13.11
N GLY A 438 24.32 19.09 12.95
CA GLY A 438 24.06 18.15 14.04
C GLY A 438 22.72 18.38 14.76
N ARG A 439 21.87 19.28 14.27
CA ARG A 439 20.56 19.53 14.88
C ARG A 439 19.61 18.36 14.57
N VAL A 440 19.09 17.76 15.62
CA VAL A 440 18.12 16.64 15.56
C VAL A 440 16.70 17.19 15.54
N THR A 441 15.91 16.72 14.58
CA THR A 441 14.47 16.97 14.52
C THR A 441 13.71 15.64 14.52
N THR A 442 12.95 15.39 15.56
CA THR A 442 12.06 14.23 15.65
C THR A 442 10.73 14.55 14.99
N ILE A 443 10.26 13.66 14.11
CA ILE A 443 9.01 13.80 13.37
C ILE A 443 8.10 12.65 13.78
N SER A 444 6.96 12.98 14.36
CA SER A 444 5.92 11.97 14.64
C SER A 444 5.21 11.53 13.36
N SER A 445 4.77 10.28 13.31
CA SER A 445 3.86 9.80 12.26
C SER A 445 2.55 9.33 12.89
N ILE A 446 1.74 10.31 13.26
CA ILE A 446 0.47 10.12 13.96
C ILE A 446 -0.66 10.63 13.07
N PRO A 447 -1.81 9.94 12.99
CA PRO A 447 -2.96 10.41 12.23
C PRO A 447 -3.39 11.83 12.62
N THR A 448 -3.61 12.70 11.63
CA THR A 448 -3.88 14.14 11.84
C THR A 448 -5.13 14.39 12.70
N ILE A 449 -6.12 13.52 12.63
CA ILE A 449 -7.36 13.62 13.43
C ILE A 449 -7.10 13.60 14.94
N LEU A 450 -5.98 13.01 15.37
CA LEU A 450 -5.56 12.97 16.78
C LEU A 450 -4.86 14.27 17.25
N ARG A 451 -4.73 15.26 16.36
CA ARG A 451 -4.10 16.58 16.61
C ARG A 451 -2.70 16.46 17.25
N PRO A 452 -1.77 15.73 16.60
CA PRO A 452 -0.42 15.57 17.14
C PRO A 452 0.33 16.91 17.17
N ALA A 453 1.29 17.03 18.09
CA ALA A 453 2.21 18.15 18.10
C ALA A 453 3.10 18.16 16.84
N ALA A 454 3.50 19.32 16.36
CA ALA A 454 4.45 19.47 15.27
C ALA A 454 5.90 19.25 15.77
N PRO A 455 6.79 18.73 14.89
CA PRO A 455 6.51 18.31 13.51
C PRO A 455 5.88 16.91 13.46
N ASN A 456 4.86 16.78 12.60
CA ASN A 456 4.17 15.52 12.35
C ASN A 456 3.89 15.32 10.87
N ILE A 457 4.17 14.12 10.36
CA ILE A 457 3.76 13.67 9.03
C ILE A 457 2.87 12.45 9.23
N SER A 458 1.57 12.59 9.00
CA SER A 458 0.61 11.50 9.20
C SER A 458 0.97 10.25 8.37
N PRO A 459 0.52 9.05 8.75
CA PRO A 459 0.79 7.82 7.99
C PRO A 459 0.38 7.92 6.52
N SER A 460 -0.77 8.50 6.20
CA SER A 460 -1.16 8.79 4.81
C SER A 460 -0.25 9.83 4.15
N GLY A 461 0.20 10.83 4.91
CA GLY A 461 1.15 11.85 4.48
C GLY A 461 2.51 11.27 4.11
N LEU A 462 3.03 10.28 4.84
CA LEU A 462 4.28 9.59 4.48
C LEU A 462 4.20 9.00 3.07
N ARG A 463 3.10 8.34 2.75
CA ARG A 463 2.90 7.76 1.42
C ARG A 463 2.82 8.83 0.33
N SER A 464 1.98 9.84 0.50
CA SER A 464 1.74 10.86 -0.53
C SER A 464 2.93 11.80 -0.72
N ILE A 465 3.52 12.30 0.37
CA ILE A 465 4.62 13.27 0.33
C ILE A 465 5.88 12.63 -0.26
N PHE A 466 6.24 11.44 0.20
CA PHE A 466 7.47 10.78 -0.28
C PHE A 466 7.23 9.85 -1.48
N GLY A 467 5.98 9.62 -1.91
CA GLY A 467 5.65 8.71 -3.01
C GLY A 467 5.89 7.24 -2.67
N LEU A 468 5.67 6.85 -1.41
CA LEU A 468 5.95 5.51 -0.93
C LEU A 468 4.79 4.56 -1.21
N LYS A 469 5.11 3.26 -1.38
CA LYS A 469 4.09 2.23 -1.57
C LYS A 469 3.24 2.00 -0.33
N SER A 470 3.84 2.11 0.86
CA SER A 470 3.18 1.87 2.16
C SER A 470 3.85 2.66 3.27
N THR A 471 3.35 2.52 4.50
CA THR A 471 3.95 3.05 5.73
C THR A 471 4.91 2.06 6.41
N TYR A 472 5.09 0.86 5.87
CA TYR A 472 5.98 -0.17 6.42
C TYR A 472 7.43 0.06 5.96
N ILE A 473 8.01 1.21 6.34
CA ILE A 473 9.41 1.54 6.08
C ILE A 473 10.26 0.80 7.11
N ARG A 474 11.14 -0.06 6.66
CA ARG A 474 12.05 -0.83 7.52
C ARG A 474 13.22 0.01 7.99
N TYR A 475 13.86 0.70 7.04
CA TYR A 475 14.97 1.62 7.29
C TYR A 475 15.12 2.59 6.11
N ILE A 476 15.92 3.64 6.34
CA ILE A 476 16.30 4.62 5.32
C ILE A 476 17.83 4.64 5.27
N SER A 477 18.42 4.50 4.09
CA SER A 477 19.85 4.56 3.89
C SER A 477 20.24 5.77 3.05
N PRO A 478 21.36 6.44 3.36
CA PRO A 478 21.93 7.45 2.49
C PRO A 478 22.52 6.78 1.25
N SER A 479 22.40 7.40 0.09
CA SER A 479 23.19 7.01 -1.09
C SER A 479 24.43 7.87 -1.22
N ALA A 480 25.49 7.29 -1.75
CA ALA A 480 26.74 7.99 -1.98
C ALA A 480 26.54 9.20 -2.93
N ARG A 481 27.19 10.31 -2.61
CA ARG A 481 27.19 11.50 -3.46
C ARG A 481 27.97 11.22 -4.74
N LYS A 482 27.33 11.23 -5.91
CA LYS A 482 28.04 11.47 -7.18
C LYS A 482 28.50 12.93 -7.17
N ILE A 483 29.76 13.18 -6.97
CA ILE A 483 30.35 14.50 -7.19
C ILE A 483 30.51 14.65 -8.70
N SER A 484 29.57 15.31 -9.36
CA SER A 484 29.75 15.74 -10.74
C SER A 484 30.70 16.95 -10.73
N GLY A 485 31.85 16.82 -11.36
CA GLY A 485 32.73 17.96 -11.65
C GLY A 485 34.03 18.06 -10.86
N VAL A 486 34.59 16.98 -10.32
CA VAL A 486 35.98 16.95 -9.88
C VAL A 486 36.81 16.24 -10.95
N THR A 487 37.61 17.00 -11.68
CA THR A 487 38.73 16.47 -12.47
C THR A 487 39.64 15.70 -11.54
N GLU A 488 39.95 14.47 -11.93
CA GLU A 488 40.88 13.57 -11.25
C GLU A 488 42.25 14.21 -11.04
N ASN A 489 42.54 14.63 -9.80
CA ASN A 489 43.93 14.81 -9.30
C ASN A 489 43.93 15.06 -7.78
N THR A 490 43.12 14.32 -7.00
CA THR A 490 43.33 14.15 -5.56
C THR A 490 43.69 12.70 -5.28
N PRO A 491 44.65 12.39 -4.41
CA PRO A 491 44.93 11.00 -4.06
C PRO A 491 43.68 10.34 -3.53
N ASP A 492 43.36 9.19 -4.11
CA ASP A 492 42.14 8.44 -3.88
C ASP A 492 41.97 8.04 -2.41
N VAL A 493 41.14 8.74 -1.69
CA VAL A 493 40.73 8.32 -0.34
C VAL A 493 39.78 7.15 -0.48
N LEU A 494 40.16 5.99 0.02
CA LEU A 494 39.34 4.78 0.08
C LEU A 494 38.01 5.06 0.78
N GLN A 495 36.91 4.76 0.11
CA GLN A 495 35.55 4.89 0.66
C GLN A 495 34.87 3.53 0.70
N ILE A 496 34.26 3.21 1.83
CA ILE A 496 33.38 2.05 1.92
C ILE A 496 32.04 2.47 1.37
N LEU A 497 31.60 1.81 0.28
CA LEU A 497 30.34 2.03 -0.37
C LEU A 497 29.39 0.87 -0.08
N ASN A 498 28.11 1.19 0.13
CA ASN A 498 27.04 0.22 0.20
C ASN A 498 27.35 -0.95 1.13
N VAL A 499 27.21 -0.74 2.42
CA VAL A 499 27.12 -1.86 3.35
C VAL A 499 25.73 -2.47 3.14
N ASP A 500 25.68 -3.51 2.31
CA ASP A 500 24.48 -4.29 2.10
C ASP A 500 24.24 -5.17 3.34
N ASN A 501 23.01 -5.46 3.66
CA ASN A 501 22.64 -6.30 4.82
C ASN A 501 23.05 -5.74 6.21
N TRP A 502 23.28 -4.44 6.33
CA TRP A 502 23.42 -3.84 7.66
C TRP A 502 22.16 -4.11 8.48
N PRO A 503 22.24 -4.75 9.65
CA PRO A 503 21.06 -5.19 10.36
C PRO A 503 20.24 -4.00 10.84
N ALA A 504 19.08 -3.85 10.24
CA ALA A 504 18.09 -2.86 10.66
C ALA A 504 17.32 -3.29 11.93
N THR A 505 17.37 -4.56 12.28
CA THR A 505 16.77 -5.13 13.50
C THR A 505 17.43 -6.46 13.82
N ALA A 506 17.78 -6.62 15.09
CA ALA A 506 17.92 -7.87 15.80
C ALA A 506 18.12 -9.14 14.96
N GLY A 507 19.35 -9.44 14.63
CA GLY A 507 19.75 -10.83 14.44
C GLY A 507 19.56 -11.58 15.76
N LEU A 508 19.63 -12.90 15.78
CA LEU A 508 19.54 -13.68 17.00
C LEU A 508 20.93 -13.93 17.58
N PRO A 509 21.05 -13.96 18.89
CA PRO A 509 22.29 -14.32 19.55
C PRO A 509 22.77 -15.69 19.09
N GLY A 510 24.08 -15.80 18.88
CA GLY A 510 24.73 -17.05 18.51
C GLY A 510 24.62 -17.47 17.06
N SER A 511 24.04 -16.66 16.16
CA SER A 511 24.15 -16.86 14.72
C SER A 511 25.28 -16.06 14.11
N ASP A 512 25.82 -16.55 13.01
CA ASP A 512 26.74 -15.79 12.18
C ASP A 512 25.99 -14.65 11.49
N PHE A 513 26.59 -13.48 11.52
CA PHE A 513 26.07 -12.30 10.93
C PHE A 513 26.98 -11.85 9.78
N ALA A 514 26.48 -11.85 8.54
CA ALA A 514 27.23 -11.47 7.36
C ALA A 514 26.90 -10.05 6.90
N LEU A 515 27.93 -9.22 6.79
CA LEU A 515 27.90 -7.92 6.14
C LEU A 515 28.59 -8.02 4.79
N THR A 516 27.98 -7.47 3.76
CA THR A 516 28.58 -7.36 2.43
C THR A 516 28.65 -5.90 1.99
N GLY A 517 29.53 -5.58 1.08
CA GLY A 517 29.66 -4.23 0.55
C GLY A 517 30.76 -4.11 -0.50
N ALA A 518 31.08 -2.86 -0.83
CA ALA A 518 32.17 -2.55 -1.77
C ALA A 518 32.98 -1.37 -1.29
N ILE A 519 34.20 -1.24 -1.81
CA ILE A 519 35.07 -0.08 -1.61
C ILE A 519 35.30 0.67 -2.93
N LYS A 520 35.56 1.97 -2.83
CA LYS A 520 36.02 2.80 -3.95
C LYS A 520 37.24 3.64 -3.54
N PRO A 521 38.20 3.84 -4.42
CA PRO A 521 38.29 3.18 -5.75
C PRO A 521 38.36 1.67 -5.62
N VAL A 522 38.00 0.95 -6.68
CA VAL A 522 38.04 -0.51 -6.71
C VAL A 522 39.50 -0.93 -6.50
N GLN A 523 39.78 -1.63 -5.41
CA GLN A 523 41.09 -2.10 -5.04
C GLN A 523 40.97 -3.49 -4.41
N MET A 524 41.77 -4.43 -4.90
CA MET A 524 41.90 -5.77 -4.36
C MET A 524 42.81 -5.79 -3.13
N GLY A 525 42.50 -6.64 -2.16
CA GLY A 525 43.35 -6.90 -1.01
C GLY A 525 43.33 -5.83 0.08
N VAL A 526 42.38 -4.90 0.03
CA VAL A 526 42.19 -3.94 1.13
C VAL A 526 41.60 -4.69 2.33
N THR A 527 42.27 -4.59 3.46
CA THR A 527 41.81 -5.20 4.71
C THR A 527 40.66 -4.39 5.31
N LEU A 528 39.55 -5.05 5.54
CA LEU A 528 38.40 -4.49 6.27
C LEU A 528 38.28 -5.19 7.61
N THR A 529 38.12 -4.41 8.67
CA THR A 529 37.94 -4.90 10.04
C THR A 529 36.58 -4.48 10.57
N LEU A 530 35.78 -5.45 10.97
CA LEU A 530 34.55 -5.24 11.75
C LEU A 530 34.93 -5.22 13.23
N SER A 531 34.54 -4.17 13.92
CA SER A 531 34.71 -4.05 15.38
C SER A 531 33.35 -3.83 16.05
N ASP A 532 33.19 -4.42 17.21
CA ASP A 532 32.05 -4.22 18.10
C ASP A 532 32.45 -3.45 19.36
N LEU A 533 31.54 -2.62 19.88
CA LEU A 533 31.76 -1.85 21.09
C LEU A 533 31.44 -2.72 22.33
N ILE A 534 32.43 -3.43 22.83
CA ILE A 534 32.33 -4.33 23.98
C ILE A 534 32.91 -3.63 25.22
N ASN A 535 32.09 -3.49 26.27
CA ASN A 535 32.50 -2.83 27.53
C ASN A 535 33.11 -1.43 27.33
N GLY A 536 32.58 -0.68 26.34
CA GLY A 536 33.05 0.68 26.05
C GLY A 536 34.31 0.74 25.19
N GLN A 537 34.86 -0.38 24.74
CA GLN A 537 36.02 -0.45 23.86
C GLN A 537 35.69 -1.11 22.51
N TRP A 538 36.23 -0.56 21.42
CA TRP A 538 36.09 -1.13 20.08
C TRP A 538 36.97 -2.36 19.95
N THR A 539 36.37 -3.53 19.92
CA THR A 539 37.06 -4.84 19.82
C THR A 539 36.90 -5.39 18.40
N PRO A 540 37.95 -5.72 17.67
CA PRO A 540 37.86 -6.40 16.39
C PRO A 540 37.18 -7.77 16.55
N VAL A 541 36.15 -8.04 15.73
CA VAL A 541 35.38 -9.29 15.78
C VAL A 541 35.47 -10.09 14.47
N ALA A 542 35.80 -9.43 13.35
CA ALA A 542 36.01 -10.09 12.07
C ALA A 542 36.90 -9.24 11.16
N THR A 543 37.61 -9.90 10.25
CA THR A 543 38.42 -9.26 9.20
C THR A 543 38.17 -9.96 7.88
N THR A 544 38.29 -9.21 6.77
CA THR A 544 38.26 -9.73 5.40
C THR A 544 39.10 -8.88 4.49
N GLN A 545 39.29 -9.32 3.25
CA GLN A 545 39.91 -8.52 2.20
C GLN A 545 38.92 -8.30 1.04
N SER A 546 39.03 -7.16 0.39
CA SER A 546 38.28 -6.89 -0.84
C SER A 546 38.76 -7.75 -2.00
N ASP A 547 37.86 -8.19 -2.83
CA ASP A 547 38.12 -8.91 -4.07
C ASP A 547 38.59 -7.97 -5.21
N ILE A 548 38.86 -8.52 -6.38
CA ILE A 548 39.30 -7.78 -7.59
C ILE A 548 38.27 -6.74 -8.05
N SER A 549 36.98 -6.88 -7.68
CA SER A 549 35.92 -5.91 -7.97
C SER A 549 35.69 -4.91 -6.84
N GLY A 550 36.52 -4.93 -5.80
CA GLY A 550 36.40 -4.11 -4.60
C GLY A 550 35.26 -4.54 -3.67
N LYS A 551 34.65 -5.69 -3.92
CA LYS A 551 33.59 -6.26 -3.04
C LYS A 551 34.23 -6.99 -1.85
N TRP A 552 33.51 -7.02 -0.76
CA TRP A 552 33.92 -7.68 0.47
C TRP A 552 32.73 -8.30 1.22
N GLN A 553 33.03 -9.29 2.04
CA GLN A 553 32.10 -9.89 2.99
C GLN A 553 32.79 -10.08 4.34
N LEU A 554 32.17 -9.58 5.40
CA LEU A 554 32.57 -9.76 6.80
C LEU A 554 31.56 -10.62 7.51
N ASN A 555 32.01 -11.66 8.19
CA ASN A 555 31.16 -12.52 9.01
C ASN A 555 31.47 -12.29 10.48
N TYR A 556 30.49 -11.82 11.26
CA TYR A 556 30.59 -11.75 12.71
C TYR A 556 30.03 -13.08 13.26
N PRO A 557 30.89 -14.00 13.70
CA PRO A 557 30.45 -15.30 14.16
C PRO A 557 29.82 -15.23 15.55
N ALA A 558 28.73 -15.97 15.78
CA ALA A 558 28.13 -16.20 17.09
C ALA A 558 27.93 -14.94 17.94
N VAL A 559 27.30 -13.90 17.38
CA VAL A 559 27.05 -12.63 18.08
C VAL A 559 26.38 -12.86 19.45
N PRO A 560 26.91 -12.32 20.56
CA PRO A 560 26.33 -12.49 21.89
C PRO A 560 24.96 -11.80 22.04
N VAL A 561 24.23 -12.14 23.12
CA VAL A 561 23.01 -11.42 23.50
C VAL A 561 23.38 -10.04 24.04
N GLY A 562 22.77 -8.97 23.58
CA GLY A 562 22.98 -7.62 24.10
C GLY A 562 22.76 -6.51 23.08
N GLU A 563 23.10 -5.32 23.50
CA GLU A 563 23.21 -4.16 22.61
C GLU A 563 24.61 -4.12 22.02
N HIS A 564 24.70 -4.03 20.71
CA HIS A 564 25.95 -3.97 19.99
C HIS A 564 26.03 -2.67 19.19
N SER A 565 27.22 -2.12 19.13
CA SER A 565 27.53 -1.04 18.19
C SER A 565 28.65 -1.53 17.29
N LEU A 566 28.42 -1.55 16.00
CA LEU A 566 29.36 -2.08 15.03
C LEU A 566 29.99 -0.96 14.20
N LYS A 567 31.29 -1.08 13.91
CA LYS A 567 31.97 -0.22 12.94
C LYS A 567 32.85 -1.04 12.00
N ILE A 568 32.90 -0.63 10.75
CA ILE A 568 33.82 -1.21 9.76
C ILE A 568 34.93 -0.19 9.48
N ILE A 569 36.15 -0.65 9.48
CA ILE A 569 37.33 0.14 9.12
C ILE A 569 37.97 -0.56 7.94
N ALA A 570 38.25 0.19 6.86
CA ALA A 570 39.12 -0.25 5.78
C ALA A 570 40.47 0.42 5.96
N GLU A 571 41.50 -0.37 6.01
CA GLU A 571 42.89 0.11 6.15
C GLU A 571 43.68 -0.32 4.93
N ASN A 572 44.40 0.65 4.35
CA ASN A 572 45.50 0.38 3.43
C ASN A 572 46.75 1.07 3.96
N SER A 573 47.88 0.91 3.29
CA SER A 573 49.16 1.54 3.67
C SER A 573 49.13 3.08 3.69
N VAL A 574 48.05 3.71 3.29
CA VAL A 574 47.91 5.16 3.07
C VAL A 574 46.78 5.80 3.89
N SER A 575 45.64 5.11 4.18
CA SER A 575 44.51 5.74 4.87
C SER A 575 43.64 4.76 5.65
N THR A 576 43.06 5.22 6.77
CA THR A 576 42.06 4.52 7.56
C THR A 576 40.69 5.19 7.38
N ILE A 577 39.68 4.47 7.00
CA ILE A 577 38.34 4.99 6.77
C ILE A 577 37.36 4.41 7.81
N ARG A 578 36.65 5.31 8.48
CA ARG A 578 35.50 4.93 9.32
C ARG A 578 34.26 4.82 8.47
N ALA A 579 33.59 3.68 8.50
CA ALA A 579 32.36 3.53 7.75
C ALA A 579 31.15 3.71 8.63
N PHE A 580 30.70 3.14 9.56
CA PHE A 580 29.46 3.35 10.32
C PHE A 580 29.56 2.78 11.73
N SER A 581 28.80 3.38 12.65
CA SER A 581 28.53 2.79 13.96
C SER A 581 27.02 2.85 14.20
N LEU A 582 26.40 1.71 14.32
CA LEU A 582 24.97 1.61 14.67
C LEU A 582 24.80 0.74 15.90
N PRO A 583 24.03 1.17 16.90
CA PRO A 583 23.65 0.31 18.01
C PRO A 583 22.70 -0.79 17.49
N ILE A 584 23.01 -2.04 17.78
CA ILE A 584 22.19 -3.19 17.45
C ILE A 584 21.80 -3.87 18.75
N LYS A 585 20.50 -3.98 18.96
CA LYS A 585 19.97 -4.77 20.06
C LYS A 585 19.62 -6.16 19.55
N LEU A 586 20.38 -7.15 19.92
CA LEU A 586 20.11 -8.52 19.58
C LEU A 586 19.20 -9.15 20.64
N SER A 587 18.06 -9.64 20.22
CA SER A 587 17.16 -10.43 21.05
C SER A 587 16.69 -11.66 20.29
N SER A 588 16.65 -12.82 20.92
CA SER A 588 16.06 -13.99 20.29
C SER A 588 14.56 -13.81 20.15
N THR A 589 14.04 -14.08 18.97
CA THR A 589 12.61 -14.12 18.71
C THR A 589 12.23 -15.50 18.19
N ILE A 590 11.07 -15.98 18.60
CA ILE A 590 10.52 -17.24 18.11
C ILE A 590 9.08 -17.00 17.65
N THR A 591 8.76 -17.46 16.46
CA THR A 591 7.40 -17.40 15.91
C THR A 591 6.76 -18.75 15.95
N LEU A 592 5.43 -18.80 16.02
CA LEU A 592 4.63 -19.99 15.84
C LEU A 592 3.45 -19.65 14.94
N LEU A 593 3.25 -20.47 13.91
CA LEU A 593 2.20 -20.31 12.93
C LEU A 593 1.42 -21.62 12.77
N SER A 594 0.16 -21.52 12.38
CA SER A 594 -0.65 -22.66 12.01
C SER A 594 -1.12 -22.51 10.56
N ARG A 595 -1.08 -23.61 9.81
CA ARG A 595 -1.62 -23.64 8.43
C ARG A 595 -3.15 -23.49 8.38
N ALA A 596 -3.85 -23.79 9.47
CA ALA A 596 -5.29 -23.61 9.53
C ALA A 596 -5.71 -23.25 10.95
N ARG A 597 -6.61 -22.29 11.08
CA ARG A 597 -7.21 -21.90 12.37
C ARG A 597 -8.42 -22.74 12.75
N TYR A 598 -9.01 -23.44 11.79
CA TYR A 598 -10.18 -24.29 11.97
C TYR A 598 -9.82 -25.74 11.62
N LYS A 599 -10.18 -26.67 12.48
CA LYS A 599 -9.93 -28.09 12.28
C LYS A 599 -11.11 -28.92 12.76
N LYS A 600 -11.32 -30.06 12.09
CA LYS A 600 -12.32 -31.05 12.54
C LYS A 600 -11.86 -31.73 13.82
N VAL A 601 -12.80 -32.10 14.69
CA VAL A 601 -12.57 -32.94 15.87
C VAL A 601 -11.71 -34.16 15.50
N GLY A 602 -10.71 -34.46 16.31
CA GLY A 602 -9.81 -35.61 16.12
C GLY A 602 -8.78 -35.50 14.99
N SER A 603 -8.79 -34.45 14.20
CA SER A 603 -7.82 -34.24 13.13
C SER A 603 -6.46 -33.77 13.66
N SER A 604 -5.48 -33.61 12.79
CA SER A 604 -4.17 -33.06 13.13
C SER A 604 -3.94 -31.71 12.43
N THR A 605 -3.14 -30.84 13.04
CA THR A 605 -2.68 -29.59 12.44
C THR A 605 -1.16 -29.49 12.49
N THR A 606 -0.58 -28.93 11.43
CA THR A 606 0.83 -28.59 11.43
C THR A 606 1.01 -27.21 12.05
N LEU A 607 1.86 -27.14 13.07
CA LEU A 607 2.33 -25.92 13.70
C LEU A 607 3.79 -25.75 13.32
N SER A 608 4.15 -24.69 12.64
CA SER A 608 5.53 -24.44 12.20
C SER A 608 5.97 -23.04 12.65
N GLY A 609 7.27 -22.80 12.63
CA GLY A 609 7.79 -21.50 13.00
C GLY A 609 9.28 -21.39 12.76
N GLU A 610 9.79 -20.24 13.13
CA GLU A 610 11.20 -19.90 12.98
C GLU A 610 11.73 -19.31 14.28
N LEU A 611 12.90 -19.76 14.65
CA LEU A 611 13.73 -19.16 15.68
C LEU A 611 14.70 -18.24 14.98
N ALA A 612 14.66 -17.00 15.33
CA ALA A 612 15.59 -16.02 14.83
C ALA A 612 16.49 -15.52 15.97
N PRO A 613 17.87 -15.50 15.77
CA PRO A 613 18.70 -15.87 14.61
C PRO A 613 18.60 -17.35 14.27
N ALA A 614 18.69 -17.65 12.97
CA ALA A 614 18.71 -19.01 12.49
C ALA A 614 19.85 -19.82 13.16
N THR A 615 19.49 -20.73 14.02
CA THR A 615 20.45 -21.56 14.75
C THR A 615 20.00 -23.01 14.69
N LYS A 616 20.88 -23.89 14.19
CA LYS A 616 20.60 -25.32 14.10
C LYS A 616 20.63 -25.98 15.47
N SER A 617 19.78 -27.00 15.64
CA SER A 617 19.75 -27.89 16.81
C SER A 617 19.35 -27.23 18.14
N ILE A 618 18.71 -26.07 18.09
CA ILE A 618 18.07 -25.50 19.26
C ILE A 618 16.76 -26.23 19.53
N MET A 619 16.61 -26.76 20.75
CA MET A 619 15.40 -27.49 21.12
C MET A 619 14.24 -26.51 21.33
N VAL A 620 13.18 -26.69 20.55
CA VAL A 620 11.91 -25.94 20.67
C VAL A 620 10.87 -26.83 21.33
N TYR A 621 10.18 -26.28 22.31
CA TYR A 621 9.20 -26.96 23.15
C TYR A 621 7.81 -26.42 22.82
N LEU A 622 6.93 -27.28 22.30
CA LEU A 622 5.52 -26.95 22.04
C LEU A 622 4.71 -27.11 23.32
N GLN A 623 3.99 -26.07 23.70
CA GLN A 623 3.11 -26.03 24.87
C GLN A 623 1.67 -25.81 24.43
N GLN A 624 0.74 -26.52 25.07
CA GLN A 624 -0.71 -26.34 24.93
C GLN A 624 -1.28 -25.72 26.21
N LYS A 625 -2.21 -24.77 26.06
CA LYS A 625 -2.92 -24.20 27.20
C LYS A 625 -4.04 -25.15 27.62
N ILE A 626 -3.94 -25.71 28.83
CA ILE A 626 -4.95 -26.60 29.41
C ILE A 626 -5.63 -25.88 30.58
N PRO A 627 -6.99 -25.80 30.63
CA PRO A 627 -7.70 -25.26 31.77
C PRO A 627 -7.20 -25.89 33.08
N LYS A 628 -7.05 -25.11 34.13
CA LYS A 628 -6.50 -25.47 35.47
C LYS A 628 -4.99 -25.75 35.53
N TYR A 629 -4.33 -26.16 34.43
CA TYR A 629 -2.89 -26.51 34.44
C TYR A 629 -2.00 -25.48 33.74
N GLY A 630 -2.59 -24.50 33.05
CA GLY A 630 -1.83 -23.50 32.32
C GLY A 630 -1.16 -24.06 31.05
N TRP A 631 0.08 -23.65 30.81
CA TRP A 631 0.84 -24.08 29.62
C TRP A 631 1.60 -25.37 29.89
N VAL A 632 1.17 -26.46 29.27
CA VAL A 632 1.72 -27.81 29.45
C VAL A 632 2.53 -28.19 28.21
N LEU A 633 3.72 -28.75 28.40
CA LEU A 633 4.57 -29.27 27.33
C LEU A 633 3.91 -30.49 26.70
N ILE A 634 3.77 -30.48 25.36
CA ILE A 634 3.17 -31.58 24.61
C ILE A 634 4.09 -32.19 23.55
N ALA A 635 5.09 -31.46 23.08
CA ALA A 635 6.07 -31.95 22.11
C ALA A 635 7.36 -31.12 22.14
N LYS A 636 8.44 -31.68 21.59
CA LYS A 636 9.71 -30.93 21.36
C LYS A 636 10.32 -31.34 20.03
N THR A 637 11.04 -30.43 19.38
CA THR A 637 11.77 -30.65 18.12
C THR A 637 12.99 -29.73 18.04
N PRO A 638 14.11 -30.13 17.43
CA PRO A 638 15.21 -29.22 17.17
C PRO A 638 14.91 -28.35 15.95
N THR A 639 15.54 -27.19 15.88
CA THR A 639 15.56 -26.34 14.69
C THR A 639 16.49 -26.91 13.62
N ASP A 640 16.18 -26.63 12.35
CA ASP A 640 17.09 -26.86 11.23
C ASP A 640 18.15 -25.73 11.13
N TYR A 641 19.00 -25.78 10.09
CA TYR A 641 20.05 -24.79 9.86
C TYR A 641 19.52 -23.39 9.48
N LEU A 642 18.23 -23.29 9.12
CA LEU A 642 17.53 -22.02 8.89
C LEU A 642 16.74 -21.55 10.12
N GLY A 643 16.90 -22.20 11.27
CA GLY A 643 16.15 -21.91 12.49
C GLY A 643 14.70 -22.39 12.48
N ARG A 644 14.28 -23.15 11.46
CA ARG A 644 12.90 -23.60 11.28
C ARG A 644 12.60 -24.84 12.09
N PHE A 645 11.36 -24.95 12.52
CA PHE A 645 10.84 -26.12 13.21
C PHE A 645 9.38 -26.39 12.82
N SER A 646 8.94 -27.62 13.01
CA SER A 646 7.57 -28.03 12.73
C SER A 646 7.09 -29.10 13.69
N PHE A 647 5.82 -29.02 14.08
CA PHE A 647 5.13 -29.99 14.92
C PHE A 647 3.85 -30.45 14.23
N LEU A 648 3.53 -31.72 14.34
CA LEU A 648 2.22 -32.27 14.01
C LEU A 648 1.45 -32.44 15.32
N ALA A 649 0.51 -31.51 15.60
CA ALA A 649 -0.30 -31.52 16.82
C ALA A 649 -1.66 -32.15 16.55
N LYS A 650 -2.08 -33.12 17.39
CA LYS A 650 -3.45 -33.64 17.41
C LYS A 650 -4.38 -32.59 17.96
N VAL A 651 -5.48 -32.31 17.26
CA VAL A 651 -6.58 -31.49 17.78
C VAL A 651 -7.48 -32.37 18.63
N GLY A 652 -7.96 -31.81 19.73
CA GLY A 652 -8.75 -32.57 20.70
C GLY A 652 -10.06 -33.15 20.16
N ASP A 653 -10.67 -34.02 20.93
CA ASP A 653 -11.88 -34.79 20.55
C ASP A 653 -13.18 -34.03 20.84
N LYS A 654 -13.10 -32.78 21.27
CA LYS A 654 -14.24 -31.91 21.58
C LYS A 654 -14.14 -30.60 20.84
N LYS A 655 -15.28 -30.06 20.42
CA LYS A 655 -15.40 -28.73 19.84
C LYS A 655 -14.99 -27.69 20.87
N THR A 656 -13.85 -27.02 20.67
CA THR A 656 -13.30 -26.03 21.60
C THR A 656 -12.18 -25.22 20.93
N ASN A 657 -11.75 -24.16 21.56
CA ASN A 657 -10.56 -23.43 21.17
C ASN A 657 -9.33 -23.98 21.91
N ILE A 658 -8.31 -24.35 21.16
CA ILE A 658 -7.05 -24.86 21.69
C ILE A 658 -5.94 -23.87 21.37
N SER A 659 -5.25 -23.37 22.39
CA SER A 659 -4.14 -22.43 22.19
C SER A 659 -2.80 -23.15 22.38
N TYR A 660 -1.88 -22.85 21.47
CA TYR A 660 -0.51 -23.37 21.46
C TYR A 660 0.49 -22.22 21.50
N ARG A 661 1.65 -22.44 22.10
CA ARG A 661 2.83 -21.57 22.01
C ARG A 661 4.09 -22.43 21.99
N VAL A 662 5.20 -21.86 21.59
CA VAL A 662 6.50 -22.52 21.70
C VAL A 662 7.44 -21.74 22.60
N LYS A 663 8.36 -22.46 23.24
CA LYS A 663 9.45 -21.90 24.04
C LYS A 663 10.76 -22.50 23.54
N ALA A 664 11.79 -21.68 23.42
CA ALA A 664 13.16 -22.12 23.22
C ALA A 664 14.06 -21.46 24.27
N SER A 665 15.07 -22.18 24.74
CA SER A 665 16.02 -21.66 25.71
C SER A 665 17.34 -22.43 25.63
N ASN A 666 18.43 -21.71 25.49
CA ASN A 666 19.78 -22.23 25.72
C ASN A 666 20.72 -21.05 26.05
N PRO A 667 21.97 -21.30 26.47
CA PRO A 667 22.91 -20.21 26.82
C PRO A 667 23.16 -19.22 25.70
N THR A 668 23.12 -19.65 24.43
CA THR A 668 23.44 -18.82 23.26
C THR A 668 22.30 -17.87 22.90
N ILE A 669 21.03 -18.34 22.98
CA ILE A 669 19.86 -17.57 22.55
C ILE A 669 19.08 -16.94 23.73
N GLY A 670 19.47 -17.23 24.98
CA GLY A 670 18.65 -16.90 26.13
C GLY A 670 17.35 -17.70 26.15
N SER A 671 16.29 -17.14 26.74
CA SER A 671 14.95 -17.75 26.78
C SER A 671 13.96 -16.92 26.01
N THR A 672 13.30 -17.52 25.03
CA THR A 672 12.29 -16.85 24.20
C THR A 672 11.01 -17.66 24.11
N ILE A 673 9.86 -16.99 24.04
CA ILE A 673 8.54 -17.60 23.96
C ILE A 673 7.75 -16.91 22.85
N SER A 674 7.08 -17.69 22.00
CA SER A 674 6.24 -17.15 20.93
C SER A 674 4.93 -16.56 21.45
N GLU A 675 4.28 -15.74 20.65
CA GLU A 675 2.85 -15.49 20.78
C GLU A 675 2.07 -16.81 20.65
N SER A 676 0.86 -16.84 21.18
CA SER A 676 0.03 -18.05 21.12
C SER A 676 -0.80 -18.09 19.84
N VAL A 677 -0.87 -19.27 19.23
CA VAL A 677 -1.75 -19.59 18.11
C VAL A 677 -2.95 -20.36 18.63
N THR A 678 -4.15 -19.94 18.28
CA THR A 678 -5.39 -20.62 18.68
C THR A 678 -6.03 -21.32 17.48
N ILE A 679 -6.34 -22.61 17.67
CA ILE A 679 -7.04 -23.45 16.72
C ILE A 679 -8.47 -23.66 17.22
N THR A 680 -9.45 -23.32 16.41
CA THR A 680 -10.85 -23.61 16.68
C THR A 680 -11.21 -24.98 16.16
N VAL A 681 -11.64 -25.88 17.04
CA VAL A 681 -12.07 -27.24 16.70
C VAL A 681 -13.59 -27.25 16.51
N ARG A 682 -14.03 -27.62 15.31
CA ARG A 682 -15.46 -27.63 14.89
C ARG A 682 -15.98 -29.03 14.63
#